data_5852357b0c40be628b1ff07d1078651b
#
_entry.id   5852357b0c40be628b1ff07d1078651b
#
_cell.length_a   1.000
_cell.length_b   1.000
_cell.length_c   1.000
_cell.angle_alpha   90.00
_cell.angle_beta   90.00
_cell.angle_gamma   90.00
#
_symmetry.space_group_name_H-M   'P 1'
#
loop_
_entity.id
_entity.type
_entity.pdbx_description
1 polymer ?
#
loop_
_entity_poly.entity_id
_entity_poly.type
_entity_poly.pdbx_seq_one_letter_code
_entity_poly.pdbx_strand_id
1 'polypeptide(L)'
;MSYFATAVIFITAVSLFAMQGDDGRAYAADAVASISVTPVQSVLDISDRRTVYRYDDSTGKYSKISYYDVYDYDKIKLTVDYGGYSRSYTGSEITALTATLGVPLVISDGQSESVWENGRHTVTYTLGTKSAKAVFTVAATRIKSLSVTPMYTINAIYNVKGDYRVVANESGNISQRFEYDLAGYDYNVKIIYTDGTTVSCTAADLKQITGYEPVFSQGDKALSVGANTGYCTVGGVTAKFSFNVIENPVKSVSLYMTGGADTLTAENDGYYAKKSDGSAYFRFIYNETKIRARVTYTSGSTADYPIGELCAKLHGRLEISDTQSVKPWAAGTVTLPATINGIKTSLTLKVSGILPITELSCQKRTSNTIVLSWSKNNLAAGYIVERYADDKWVQTAKLASNTAVSYEVGSLAAGTTYRFRIKAYKDSSYSSYAYADIDTLPAAVENFRRTGRTNSTVTLSWNKNSSADGYCIELYKNGKWMQVVKIPSNSALSYTASGLTASTTCKFRIRAYRNAAKTTDYSDYVTVAVNTLPADVTNFRCTGRTKNSVTLSWNRNATAGGYIIQQYVSGKWVQKAKLSDNSSVKYTISGLTPATSYRFRIRAYKTIGVNTVYSGYTSHTTLSSPVNVSGLVCTARTYNSITLGWKRNSTATGYKLEQYEGGKWVQIALIKSNKTTSYKVTGLTAATGYKFRIRAYKSSGSVTAHSGYTTYRTLSSPTNVTSFKATKRSGTSVTLGWRKNTTATGYKLEQYKNGKWVQTAVISGNKNVSCTVSKLRRNTAYRFRIRSYKTISGKTSHSGYTYINVRTAK
;
A
#
# COMPACT_ATOMS: atom_id res chain seq x y z
N MET A 1 -11.27 -28.68 -9.77
CA MET A 1 -10.76 -27.89 -8.64
C MET A 1 -10.83 -26.40 -9.03
N SER A 2 -11.60 -25.71 -8.27
CA SER A 2 -12.06 -24.34 -8.49
C SER A 2 -10.90 -23.35 -8.52
N TYR A 3 -10.70 -22.65 -9.66
CA TYR A 3 -10.02 -21.37 -9.72
C TYR A 3 -11.02 -20.34 -10.24
N PHE A 4 -11.83 -19.81 -9.33
CA PHE A 4 -12.38 -18.48 -9.52
C PHE A 4 -11.23 -17.50 -9.38
N ALA A 5 -10.84 -16.88 -10.50
CA ALA A 5 -9.96 -15.75 -10.47
C ALA A 5 -10.70 -14.60 -9.77
N THR A 6 -10.49 -14.48 -8.46
CA THR A 6 -10.66 -13.22 -7.76
C THR A 6 -9.73 -12.25 -8.48
N ALA A 7 -10.28 -11.32 -9.23
CA ALA A 7 -9.51 -10.21 -9.78
C ALA A 7 -9.06 -9.35 -8.60
N VAL A 8 -8.01 -9.78 -7.92
CA VAL A 8 -7.27 -8.97 -6.96
C VAL A 8 -6.43 -8.04 -7.81
N ILE A 9 -6.98 -6.89 -8.11
CA ILE A 9 -6.19 -5.77 -8.63
C ILE A 9 -5.28 -5.32 -7.50
N PHE A 10 -4.05 -5.81 -7.49
CA PHE A 10 -2.97 -5.22 -6.70
C PHE A 10 -2.60 -3.89 -7.34
N ILE A 11 -3.27 -2.82 -6.92
CA ILE A 11 -2.77 -1.47 -7.14
C ILE A 11 -1.76 -1.20 -6.03
N THR A 12 -0.48 -1.24 -6.43
CA THR A 12 0.64 -0.80 -5.59
C THR A 12 0.46 0.66 -5.20
N ALA A 13 0.60 0.87 -3.90
CA ALA A 13 0.64 2.14 -3.19
C ALA A 13 1.10 3.36 -4.00
N VAL A 14 0.18 4.24 -4.28
CA VAL A 14 0.48 5.65 -4.55
C VAL A 14 0.02 6.42 -3.33
N SER A 15 1.02 7.07 -2.71
CA SER A 15 0.93 8.15 -1.71
C SER A 15 -0.19 8.05 -0.67
N LEU A 16 0.26 7.85 0.57
CA LEU A 16 -0.45 8.15 1.80
C LEU A 16 -0.80 9.66 1.83
N PHE A 17 -1.81 10.08 1.10
CA PHE A 17 -2.66 11.13 1.59
C PHE A 17 -3.73 10.39 2.40
N ALA A 18 -3.56 10.36 3.72
CA ALA A 18 -4.67 10.13 4.61
C ALA A 18 -5.78 11.10 4.13
N MET A 19 -6.90 10.57 3.64
CA MET A 19 -8.11 11.36 3.61
C MET A 19 -8.42 11.63 5.09
N GLN A 20 -7.95 12.77 5.58
CA GLN A 20 -8.47 13.35 6.80
C GLN A 20 -9.93 13.65 6.49
N GLY A 21 -10.85 13.07 7.26
CA GLY A 21 -12.20 13.58 7.34
C GLY A 21 -12.13 15.06 7.75
N ASP A 22 -13.21 15.81 7.59
CA ASP A 22 -13.29 17.21 8.01
C ASP A 22 -12.93 17.42 9.50
N ASP A 23 -12.79 16.33 10.27
CA ASP A 23 -12.35 16.27 11.67
C ASP A 23 -10.86 15.86 11.89
N GLY A 24 -10.11 15.61 10.82
CA GLY A 24 -8.68 15.30 10.88
C GLY A 24 -8.30 13.89 11.35
N ARG A 25 -9.20 12.91 11.35
CA ARG A 25 -8.96 11.53 11.80
C ARG A 25 -8.71 10.56 10.64
N ALA A 26 -7.75 9.65 10.80
CA ALA A 26 -7.54 8.52 9.91
C ALA A 26 -8.38 7.32 10.39
N TYR A 27 -9.15 6.71 9.48
CA TYR A 27 -10.02 5.58 9.80
C TYR A 27 -9.40 4.25 9.35
N ALA A 28 -9.46 3.23 10.22
CA ALA A 28 -9.11 1.85 9.91
C ALA A 28 -10.36 1.07 9.44
N ALA A 29 -10.16 -0.08 8.80
CA ALA A 29 -11.24 -0.96 8.35
C ALA A 29 -12.23 -1.34 9.48
N ASP A 30 -11.72 -1.46 10.71
CA ASP A 30 -12.53 -1.77 11.91
C ASP A 30 -13.41 -0.60 12.38
N ALA A 31 -13.22 0.61 11.86
CA ALA A 31 -14.03 1.78 12.17
C ALA A 31 -15.35 1.84 11.36
N VAL A 32 -15.52 0.98 10.35
CA VAL A 32 -16.72 0.92 9.54
C VAL A 32 -17.87 0.32 10.37
N ALA A 33 -18.89 1.13 10.66
CA ALA A 33 -20.08 0.69 11.42
C ALA A 33 -21.05 -0.08 10.52
N SER A 34 -21.36 0.47 9.33
CA SER A 34 -22.20 -0.18 8.32
C SER A 34 -21.88 0.32 6.90
N ILE A 35 -22.37 -0.39 5.90
CA ILE A 35 -22.35 0.05 4.50
C ILE A 35 -23.73 -0.06 3.89
N SER A 36 -24.03 0.79 2.90
CA SER A 36 -25.16 0.63 1.99
C SER A 36 -24.72 0.85 0.55
N VAL A 37 -25.36 0.16 -0.39
CA VAL A 37 -25.06 0.27 -1.81
C VAL A 37 -26.33 0.60 -2.57
N THR A 38 -26.28 1.67 -3.37
CA THR A 38 -27.38 2.09 -4.25
C THR A 38 -26.89 2.01 -5.70
N PRO A 39 -27.55 1.26 -6.59
CA PRO A 39 -27.21 1.28 -8.01
C PRO A 39 -27.42 2.68 -8.61
N VAL A 40 -26.46 3.16 -9.38
CA VAL A 40 -26.62 4.36 -10.21
C VAL A 40 -27.54 4.06 -11.39
N GLN A 41 -27.40 2.85 -11.94
CA GLN A 41 -28.29 2.28 -12.95
C GLN A 41 -28.88 0.98 -12.37
N SER A 42 -30.15 1.03 -11.91
CA SER A 42 -30.81 -0.13 -11.31
C SER A 42 -31.54 -1.02 -12.32
N VAL A 43 -31.75 -0.53 -13.54
CA VAL A 43 -32.36 -1.28 -14.65
C VAL A 43 -31.30 -1.57 -15.70
N LEU A 44 -31.05 -2.85 -15.95
CA LEU A 44 -30.10 -3.35 -16.94
C LEU A 44 -30.88 -3.91 -18.11
N ASP A 45 -30.43 -3.70 -19.33
CA ASP A 45 -30.98 -4.31 -20.52
C ASP A 45 -29.92 -5.21 -21.22
N ILE A 46 -30.30 -5.78 -22.37
CA ILE A 46 -29.41 -6.72 -23.07
C ILE A 46 -28.10 -6.06 -23.54
N SER A 47 -28.06 -4.74 -23.69
CA SER A 47 -26.84 -3.99 -24.05
C SER A 47 -25.82 -3.93 -22.92
N ASP A 48 -26.27 -4.07 -21.67
CA ASP A 48 -25.42 -4.14 -20.48
C ASP A 48 -24.80 -5.54 -20.30
N ARG A 49 -25.14 -6.50 -21.15
CA ARG A 49 -24.69 -7.88 -21.07
C ARG A 49 -23.36 -8.07 -21.78
N ARG A 50 -22.35 -8.57 -21.08
CA ARG A 50 -21.05 -8.97 -21.65
C ARG A 50 -21.01 -10.47 -21.93
N THR A 51 -20.36 -10.83 -23.05
CA THR A 51 -20.14 -12.21 -23.42
C THR A 51 -18.66 -12.50 -23.54
N VAL A 52 -18.21 -13.55 -22.88
CA VAL A 52 -16.85 -14.08 -22.98
C VAL A 52 -16.89 -15.57 -23.36
N TYR A 53 -15.88 -16.03 -24.06
CA TYR A 53 -15.69 -17.43 -24.36
C TYR A 53 -14.62 -17.99 -23.44
N ARG A 54 -14.97 -19.01 -22.66
CA ARG A 54 -14.05 -19.69 -21.74
C ARG A 54 -13.63 -21.02 -22.33
N TYR A 55 -12.32 -21.24 -22.42
CA TYR A 55 -11.78 -22.55 -22.79
C TYR A 55 -11.74 -23.44 -21.55
N ASP A 56 -12.26 -24.65 -21.67
CA ASP A 56 -12.21 -25.68 -20.65
C ASP A 56 -11.11 -26.68 -21.01
N ASP A 57 -9.99 -26.61 -20.30
CA ASP A 57 -8.81 -27.47 -20.53
C ASP A 57 -9.13 -28.97 -20.33
N SER A 58 -10.17 -29.30 -19.54
CA SER A 58 -10.57 -30.69 -19.27
C SER A 58 -11.41 -31.30 -20.40
N THR A 59 -12.16 -30.52 -21.13
CA THR A 59 -13.05 -30.94 -22.20
C THR A 59 -12.57 -30.53 -23.58
N GLY A 60 -11.57 -29.65 -23.71
CA GLY A 60 -11.06 -29.11 -24.97
C GLY A 60 -12.07 -28.26 -25.72
N LYS A 61 -13.09 -27.71 -25.07
CA LYS A 61 -14.18 -26.95 -25.69
C LYS A 61 -14.28 -25.55 -25.15
N TYR A 62 -14.74 -24.62 -25.99
CA TYR A 62 -15.11 -23.26 -25.58
C TYR A 62 -16.57 -23.24 -25.12
N SER A 63 -16.83 -22.74 -23.92
CA SER A 63 -18.16 -22.40 -23.42
C SER A 63 -18.39 -20.89 -23.52
N LYS A 64 -19.57 -20.50 -24.02
CA LYS A 64 -20.00 -19.10 -24.05
C LYS A 64 -20.62 -18.76 -22.71
N ILE A 65 -20.01 -17.79 -22.01
CA ILE A 65 -20.53 -17.28 -20.75
C ILE A 65 -20.98 -15.83 -20.99
N SER A 66 -22.19 -15.52 -20.59
CA SER A 66 -22.72 -14.15 -20.65
C SER A 66 -23.11 -13.70 -19.23
N TYR A 67 -22.76 -12.48 -18.88
CA TYR A 67 -23.06 -11.90 -17.59
C TYR A 67 -23.32 -10.40 -17.69
N TYR A 68 -24.08 -9.84 -16.74
CA TYR A 68 -24.24 -8.41 -16.58
C TYR A 68 -23.13 -7.86 -15.72
N ASP A 69 -22.51 -6.75 -16.15
CA ASP A 69 -21.37 -6.17 -15.48
C ASP A 69 -21.81 -5.31 -14.29
N VAL A 70 -21.91 -5.93 -13.13
CA VAL A 70 -22.21 -5.26 -11.85
C VAL A 70 -20.94 -4.97 -11.03
N TYR A 71 -19.77 -5.28 -11.59
CA TYR A 71 -18.47 -5.03 -10.98
C TYR A 71 -17.91 -3.64 -11.29
N ASP A 72 -18.60 -2.89 -12.15
CA ASP A 72 -18.21 -1.52 -12.50
C ASP A 72 -18.60 -0.56 -11.37
N TYR A 73 -17.60 -0.01 -10.71
CA TYR A 73 -17.81 0.91 -9.58
C TYR A 73 -18.50 2.22 -9.98
N ASP A 74 -18.49 2.59 -11.26
CA ASP A 74 -19.23 3.76 -11.77
C ASP A 74 -20.75 3.52 -11.80
N LYS A 75 -21.18 2.27 -11.73
CA LYS A 75 -22.61 1.88 -11.72
C LYS A 75 -23.21 1.77 -10.33
N ILE A 76 -22.41 1.98 -9.28
CA ILE A 76 -22.88 1.94 -7.88
C ILE A 76 -22.46 3.17 -7.09
N LYS A 77 -23.24 3.49 -6.07
CA LYS A 77 -22.90 4.45 -5.01
C LYS A 77 -22.77 3.68 -3.71
N LEU A 78 -21.56 3.58 -3.17
CA LEU A 78 -21.25 2.97 -1.88
C LEU A 78 -21.30 4.04 -0.80
N THR A 79 -22.17 3.90 0.19
CA THR A 79 -22.19 4.76 1.37
C THR A 79 -21.64 3.99 2.56
N VAL A 80 -20.63 4.53 3.23
CA VAL A 80 -19.98 3.97 4.41
C VAL A 80 -20.33 4.82 5.62
N ASP A 81 -20.82 4.17 6.66
CA ASP A 81 -21.11 4.77 7.96
C ASP A 81 -19.99 4.43 8.94
N TYR A 82 -19.42 5.43 9.57
CA TYR A 82 -18.33 5.35 10.54
C TYR A 82 -18.81 5.51 12.01
N GLY A 83 -20.11 5.33 12.24
CA GLY A 83 -20.67 5.39 13.61
C GLY A 83 -20.87 6.80 14.17
N GLY A 84 -20.64 7.83 13.39
CA GLY A 84 -20.87 9.24 13.77
C GLY A 84 -21.12 10.14 12.57
N TYR A 85 -20.72 9.70 11.40
CA TYR A 85 -21.02 10.33 10.13
C TYR A 85 -20.92 9.33 8.98
N SER A 86 -21.62 9.60 7.87
CA SER A 86 -21.63 8.76 6.68
C SER A 86 -21.07 9.51 5.48
N ARG A 87 -20.30 8.83 4.63
CA ARG A 87 -19.80 9.37 3.37
C ARG A 87 -20.09 8.42 2.21
N SER A 88 -20.42 8.99 1.05
CA SER A 88 -20.67 8.23 -0.17
C SER A 88 -19.51 8.32 -1.14
N TYR A 89 -19.28 7.23 -1.87
CA TYR A 89 -18.19 7.02 -2.81
C TYR A 89 -18.73 6.44 -4.12
N THR A 90 -18.14 6.81 -5.27
CA THR A 90 -18.48 6.29 -6.61
C THR A 90 -17.19 6.07 -7.41
N GLY A 91 -17.22 5.21 -8.41
CA GLY A 91 -16.11 5.01 -9.36
C GLY A 91 -14.73 4.87 -8.71
N SER A 92 -13.80 5.71 -9.12
CA SER A 92 -12.42 5.73 -8.61
C SER A 92 -12.31 6.04 -7.11
N GLU A 93 -13.30 6.68 -6.50
CA GLU A 93 -13.31 6.94 -5.07
C GLU A 93 -13.51 5.66 -4.26
N ILE A 94 -14.27 4.67 -4.78
CA ILE A 94 -14.41 3.34 -4.16
C ILE A 94 -13.07 2.61 -4.20
N THR A 95 -12.35 2.69 -5.30
CA THR A 95 -11.01 2.11 -5.44
C THR A 95 -10.03 2.73 -4.44
N ALA A 96 -10.04 4.05 -4.28
CA ALA A 96 -9.22 4.76 -3.30
C ALA A 96 -9.58 4.39 -1.86
N LEU A 97 -10.86 4.26 -1.54
CA LEU A 97 -11.35 3.85 -0.23
C LEU A 97 -10.86 2.44 0.13
N THR A 98 -11.03 1.45 -0.76
CA THR A 98 -10.61 0.05 -0.51
C THR A 98 -9.10 -0.06 -0.32
N ALA A 99 -8.32 0.72 -1.07
CA ALA A 99 -6.87 0.79 -0.89
C ALA A 99 -6.49 1.41 0.46
N THR A 100 -7.20 2.44 0.91
CA THR A 100 -6.96 3.12 2.20
C THR A 100 -7.30 2.23 3.39
N LEU A 101 -8.40 1.49 3.31
CA LEU A 101 -8.84 0.57 4.36
C LEU A 101 -8.06 -0.75 4.37
N GLY A 102 -7.32 -1.06 3.29
CA GLY A 102 -6.58 -2.31 3.15
C GLY A 102 -7.47 -3.55 2.97
N VAL A 103 -8.76 -3.37 2.64
CA VAL A 103 -9.73 -4.45 2.41
C VAL A 103 -10.43 -4.26 1.06
N PRO A 104 -10.59 -5.32 0.24
CA PRO A 104 -11.30 -5.24 -1.03
C PRO A 104 -12.82 -5.14 -0.81
N LEU A 105 -13.52 -4.52 -1.78
CA LEU A 105 -14.97 -4.66 -1.90
C LEU A 105 -15.26 -5.97 -2.64
N VAL A 106 -15.75 -6.97 -1.92
CA VAL A 106 -16.13 -8.28 -2.49
C VAL A 106 -17.56 -8.21 -3.00
N ILE A 107 -17.79 -8.67 -4.24
CA ILE A 107 -19.09 -8.66 -4.91
C ILE A 107 -19.53 -10.10 -5.16
N SER A 108 -20.73 -10.45 -4.71
CA SER A 108 -21.35 -11.75 -4.92
C SER A 108 -22.72 -11.54 -5.58
N ASP A 109 -22.87 -11.96 -6.82
CA ASP A 109 -24.01 -11.68 -7.69
C ASP A 109 -24.77 -12.92 -8.16
N GLY A 110 -24.23 -14.13 -7.90
CA GLY A 110 -24.83 -15.40 -8.32
C GLY A 110 -24.73 -15.72 -9.80
N GLN A 111 -24.16 -14.85 -10.64
CA GLN A 111 -24.04 -15.09 -12.10
C GLN A 111 -23.05 -16.23 -12.44
N SER A 112 -22.23 -16.66 -11.47
CA SER A 112 -21.34 -17.82 -11.59
C SER A 112 -22.11 -19.15 -11.68
N GLU A 113 -23.35 -19.19 -11.19
CA GLU A 113 -24.19 -20.40 -11.16
C GLU A 113 -25.22 -20.41 -12.31
N SER A 114 -25.77 -19.26 -12.65
CA SER A 114 -26.71 -19.12 -13.77
C SER A 114 -26.72 -17.69 -14.32
N VAL A 115 -26.91 -17.53 -15.63
CA VAL A 115 -27.08 -16.21 -16.26
C VAL A 115 -28.38 -15.60 -15.77
N TRP A 116 -28.38 -14.33 -15.41
CA TRP A 116 -29.56 -13.61 -15.00
C TRP A 116 -30.60 -13.55 -16.12
N GLU A 117 -31.81 -13.97 -15.82
CA GLU A 117 -33.00 -13.80 -16.65
C GLU A 117 -33.69 -12.45 -16.35
N ASN A 118 -34.71 -12.11 -17.16
CA ASN A 118 -35.53 -10.92 -16.88
C ASN A 118 -36.12 -10.98 -15.48
N GLY A 119 -36.01 -9.91 -14.73
CA GLY A 119 -36.49 -9.82 -13.36
C GLY A 119 -35.56 -9.10 -12.41
N ARG A 120 -35.84 -9.25 -11.11
CA ARG A 120 -35.06 -8.59 -10.05
C ARG A 120 -33.97 -9.53 -9.53
N HIS A 121 -32.74 -9.08 -9.55
CA HIS A 121 -31.57 -9.81 -9.08
C HIS A 121 -30.88 -9.04 -7.96
N THR A 122 -30.45 -9.74 -6.92
CA THR A 122 -29.83 -9.13 -5.75
C THR A 122 -28.34 -9.40 -5.74
N VAL A 123 -27.55 -8.36 -5.69
CA VAL A 123 -26.09 -8.40 -5.56
C VAL A 123 -25.70 -8.05 -4.13
N THR A 124 -24.83 -8.84 -3.54
CA THR A 124 -24.27 -8.55 -2.21
C THR A 124 -22.87 -7.97 -2.34
N TYR A 125 -22.65 -6.82 -1.75
CA TYR A 125 -21.36 -6.11 -1.66
C TYR A 125 -20.85 -6.21 -0.24
N THR A 126 -19.61 -6.65 -0.05
CA THR A 126 -18.99 -6.84 1.28
C THR A 126 -17.68 -6.07 1.37
N LEU A 127 -17.57 -5.18 2.35
CA LEU A 127 -16.36 -4.42 2.67
C LEU A 127 -15.89 -4.82 4.08
N GLY A 128 -14.81 -5.57 4.17
CA GLY A 128 -14.36 -6.16 5.44
C GLY A 128 -15.39 -7.14 6.02
N THR A 129 -15.94 -6.84 7.19
CA THR A 129 -16.99 -7.64 7.86
C THR A 129 -18.40 -7.13 7.60
N LYS A 130 -18.59 -6.05 6.84
CA LYS A 130 -19.88 -5.41 6.60
C LYS A 130 -20.39 -5.70 5.20
N SER A 131 -21.67 -6.02 5.08
CA SER A 131 -22.31 -6.34 3.81
C SER A 131 -23.57 -5.50 3.59
N ALA A 132 -23.82 -5.16 2.32
CA ALA A 132 -25.04 -4.52 1.85
C ALA A 132 -25.54 -5.20 0.58
N LYS A 133 -26.84 -5.12 0.32
CA LYS A 133 -27.47 -5.67 -0.87
C LYS A 133 -27.99 -4.55 -1.76
N ALA A 134 -27.73 -4.66 -3.07
CA ALA A 134 -28.33 -3.81 -4.08
C ALA A 134 -29.17 -4.68 -5.03
N VAL A 135 -30.26 -4.14 -5.55
CA VAL A 135 -31.16 -4.82 -6.46
C VAL A 135 -31.04 -4.22 -7.85
N PHE A 136 -30.73 -5.06 -8.82
CA PHE A 136 -30.75 -4.73 -10.24
C PHE A 136 -31.96 -5.39 -10.89
N THR A 137 -32.54 -4.74 -11.89
CA THR A 137 -33.66 -5.28 -12.65
C THR A 137 -33.22 -5.47 -14.08
N VAL A 138 -33.19 -6.71 -14.57
CA VAL A 138 -32.96 -6.98 -16.00
C VAL A 138 -34.27 -6.79 -16.73
N ALA A 139 -34.31 -5.82 -17.64
CA ALA A 139 -35.49 -5.51 -18.44
C ALA A 139 -35.41 -6.18 -19.82
N ALA A 140 -36.55 -6.55 -20.34
CA ALA A 140 -36.66 -6.95 -21.74
C ALA A 140 -36.33 -5.73 -22.65
N THR A 141 -35.77 -6.00 -23.85
CA THR A 141 -35.54 -4.96 -24.86
C THR A 141 -36.81 -4.15 -25.12
N ARG A 142 -36.67 -2.87 -25.34
CA ARG A 142 -37.77 -1.99 -25.70
C ARG A 142 -38.35 -2.28 -27.08
N ILE A 143 -37.60 -2.97 -27.97
CA ILE A 143 -38.04 -3.35 -29.31
C ILE A 143 -38.91 -4.60 -29.18
N LYS A 144 -40.18 -4.46 -29.54
CA LYS A 144 -41.16 -5.54 -29.55
C LYS A 144 -41.01 -6.42 -30.79
N SER A 145 -40.84 -5.80 -31.96
CA SER A 145 -40.64 -6.50 -33.21
C SER A 145 -39.89 -5.64 -34.22
N LEU A 146 -39.21 -6.31 -35.12
CA LEU A 146 -38.42 -5.74 -36.20
C LEU A 146 -38.88 -6.37 -37.53
N SER A 147 -39.03 -5.58 -38.58
CA SER A 147 -39.18 -6.07 -39.94
C SER A 147 -38.17 -5.38 -40.83
N VAL A 148 -37.51 -6.16 -41.68
CA VAL A 148 -36.43 -5.69 -42.56
C VAL A 148 -36.72 -6.12 -43.96
N THR A 149 -36.71 -5.16 -44.88
CA THR A 149 -36.98 -5.40 -46.32
C THR A 149 -35.84 -4.79 -47.13
N PRO A 150 -35.12 -5.56 -47.95
CA PRO A 150 -34.18 -4.99 -48.89
C PRO A 150 -34.82 -3.95 -49.81
N MET A 151 -34.17 -2.82 -50.09
CA MET A 151 -34.68 -1.78 -50.99
C MET A 151 -34.78 -2.25 -52.44
N TYR A 152 -33.98 -3.27 -52.79
CA TYR A 152 -33.96 -3.91 -54.10
C TYR A 152 -33.65 -5.41 -53.92
N THR A 153 -33.88 -6.23 -54.99
CA THR A 153 -33.56 -7.64 -54.95
C THR A 153 -32.05 -7.82 -54.78
N ILE A 154 -31.64 -8.44 -53.69
CA ILE A 154 -30.24 -8.78 -53.43
C ILE A 154 -29.92 -10.05 -54.20
N ASN A 155 -28.98 -9.96 -55.17
CA ASN A 155 -28.43 -11.09 -55.90
C ASN A 155 -26.96 -11.26 -55.52
N ALA A 156 -26.67 -12.09 -54.50
CA ALA A 156 -25.32 -12.42 -54.11
C ALA A 156 -24.76 -13.48 -55.04
N ILE A 157 -23.57 -13.29 -55.63
CA ILE A 157 -22.92 -14.30 -56.46
C ILE A 157 -22.30 -15.37 -55.56
N TYR A 158 -22.50 -16.64 -55.92
CA TYR A 158 -22.04 -17.77 -55.10
C TYR A 158 -20.55 -17.71 -54.81
N ASN A 159 -20.20 -17.77 -53.51
CA ASN A 159 -18.84 -17.63 -52.94
C ASN A 159 -18.11 -16.31 -53.35
N VAL A 160 -18.86 -15.23 -53.54
CA VAL A 160 -18.30 -13.92 -53.90
C VAL A 160 -18.88 -12.85 -52.96
N LYS A 161 -18.07 -11.88 -52.55
CA LYS A 161 -18.40 -10.81 -51.57
C LYS A 161 -18.79 -11.35 -50.21
N GLY A 162 -17.79 -11.81 -49.49
CA GLY A 162 -17.86 -12.30 -48.11
C GLY A 162 -16.54 -12.91 -47.69
N ASP A 163 -16.46 -13.38 -46.48
CA ASP A 163 -15.28 -14.04 -45.89
C ASP A 163 -15.58 -15.43 -45.41
N TYR A 164 -14.57 -16.32 -45.39
CA TYR A 164 -14.65 -17.60 -44.71
C TYR A 164 -14.44 -17.39 -43.21
N ARG A 165 -15.48 -17.67 -42.43
CA ARG A 165 -15.39 -17.64 -40.97
C ARG A 165 -15.35 -19.03 -40.35
N VAL A 166 -14.59 -19.15 -39.30
CA VAL A 166 -14.59 -20.34 -38.47
C VAL A 166 -15.79 -20.26 -37.52
N VAL A 167 -16.70 -21.21 -37.62
CA VAL A 167 -17.91 -21.29 -36.79
C VAL A 167 -17.94 -22.61 -36.03
N ALA A 168 -18.30 -22.57 -34.77
CA ALA A 168 -18.56 -23.75 -33.98
C ALA A 168 -20.06 -24.01 -33.95
N ASN A 169 -20.49 -25.29 -34.19
CA ASN A 169 -21.88 -25.70 -34.01
C ASN A 169 -22.21 -25.95 -32.53
N GLU A 170 -23.47 -26.17 -32.21
CA GLU A 170 -23.94 -26.44 -30.84
C GLU A 170 -23.25 -27.65 -30.17
N SER A 171 -22.67 -28.56 -30.95
CA SER A 171 -21.88 -29.71 -30.47
C SER A 171 -20.39 -29.39 -30.33
N GLY A 172 -19.94 -28.14 -30.55
CA GLY A 172 -18.57 -27.69 -30.45
C GLY A 172 -17.65 -28.09 -31.61
N ASN A 173 -18.17 -28.61 -32.71
CA ASN A 173 -17.39 -28.92 -33.90
C ASN A 173 -17.12 -27.64 -34.69
N ILE A 174 -15.86 -27.45 -35.06
CA ILE A 174 -15.39 -26.27 -35.80
C ILE A 174 -15.49 -26.55 -37.30
N SER A 175 -16.11 -25.64 -38.06
CA SER A 175 -16.15 -25.67 -39.50
C SER A 175 -15.87 -24.28 -40.08
N GLN A 176 -15.32 -24.24 -41.31
CA GLN A 176 -15.24 -23.01 -42.06
C GLN A 176 -16.43 -22.89 -42.98
N ARG A 177 -17.11 -21.76 -42.98
CA ARG A 177 -18.18 -21.50 -43.92
C ARG A 177 -18.00 -20.11 -44.51
N PHE A 178 -18.49 -19.92 -45.75
CA PHE A 178 -18.52 -18.62 -46.41
C PHE A 178 -19.68 -17.79 -45.85
N GLU A 179 -19.38 -16.57 -45.38
CA GLU A 179 -20.38 -15.61 -44.93
C GLU A 179 -20.43 -14.42 -45.87
N TYR A 180 -21.60 -14.12 -46.41
CA TYR A 180 -21.81 -12.99 -47.28
C TYR A 180 -21.84 -11.69 -46.48
N ASP A 181 -21.27 -10.63 -47.05
CA ASP A 181 -21.39 -9.28 -46.48
C ASP A 181 -22.80 -8.71 -46.75
N LEU A 182 -23.74 -9.13 -45.95
CA LEU A 182 -25.13 -8.66 -46.05
C LEU A 182 -25.34 -7.27 -45.49
N ALA A 183 -24.41 -6.73 -44.64
CA ALA A 183 -24.49 -5.38 -44.14
C ALA A 183 -24.22 -4.30 -45.19
N GLY A 184 -23.57 -4.66 -46.28
CA GLY A 184 -23.27 -3.74 -47.40
C GLY A 184 -24.43 -3.46 -48.34
N TYR A 185 -25.66 -3.87 -48.02
CA TYR A 185 -26.87 -3.59 -48.83
C TYR A 185 -27.78 -2.62 -48.11
N ASP A 186 -28.63 -1.92 -48.89
CA ASP A 186 -29.60 -0.98 -48.31
C ASP A 186 -30.91 -1.69 -47.96
N TYR A 187 -31.43 -1.34 -46.78
CA TYR A 187 -32.67 -1.92 -46.24
C TYR A 187 -33.62 -0.85 -45.72
N ASN A 188 -34.92 -1.07 -45.93
CA ASN A 188 -35.97 -0.41 -45.19
C ASN A 188 -36.28 -1.21 -43.90
N VAL A 189 -36.31 -0.56 -42.79
CA VAL A 189 -36.56 -1.17 -41.48
C VAL A 189 -37.75 -0.55 -40.82
N LYS A 190 -38.65 -1.41 -40.31
CA LYS A 190 -39.78 -0.98 -39.48
C LYS A 190 -39.62 -1.59 -38.11
N ILE A 191 -39.60 -0.73 -37.07
CA ILE A 191 -39.45 -1.09 -35.68
C ILE A 191 -40.80 -0.86 -34.97
N ILE A 192 -41.25 -1.83 -34.20
CA ILE A 192 -42.43 -1.68 -33.32
C ILE A 192 -41.88 -1.81 -31.87
N TYR A 193 -42.07 -0.80 -31.07
CA TYR A 193 -41.66 -0.82 -29.67
C TYR A 193 -42.71 -1.46 -28.74
N THR A 194 -42.32 -1.77 -27.55
CA THR A 194 -43.22 -2.40 -26.55
C THR A 194 -44.38 -1.51 -26.14
N ASP A 195 -44.25 -0.18 -26.28
CA ASP A 195 -45.31 0.79 -26.05
C ASP A 195 -46.29 0.95 -27.24
N GLY A 196 -46.08 0.20 -28.32
CA GLY A 196 -46.90 0.25 -29.52
C GLY A 196 -46.49 1.30 -30.56
N THR A 197 -45.50 2.15 -30.26
CA THR A 197 -44.98 3.11 -31.26
C THR A 197 -44.30 2.39 -32.40
N THR A 198 -44.36 2.96 -33.62
CA THR A 198 -43.78 2.42 -34.81
C THR A 198 -42.87 3.46 -35.45
N VAL A 199 -41.66 3.06 -35.80
CA VAL A 199 -40.66 3.88 -36.53
C VAL A 199 -40.24 3.16 -37.77
N SER A 200 -40.18 3.87 -38.91
CA SER A 200 -39.63 3.38 -40.19
C SER A 200 -38.38 4.17 -40.52
N CYS A 201 -37.30 3.50 -40.89
CA CYS A 201 -35.97 4.08 -41.08
C CYS A 201 -35.16 3.23 -42.06
N THR A 202 -33.99 3.68 -42.44
CA THR A 202 -33.02 2.83 -43.17
C THR A 202 -32.14 2.05 -42.20
N ALA A 203 -31.43 1.02 -42.65
CA ALA A 203 -30.47 0.27 -41.84
C ALA A 203 -29.35 1.16 -41.28
N ALA A 204 -28.93 2.18 -42.05
CA ALA A 204 -27.89 3.13 -41.63
C ALA A 204 -28.31 3.99 -40.40
N ASP A 205 -29.61 4.23 -40.23
CA ASP A 205 -30.14 5.07 -39.15
C ASP A 205 -30.41 4.27 -37.85
N LEU A 206 -30.36 2.93 -37.92
CA LEU A 206 -30.77 2.05 -36.81
C LEU A 206 -30.04 2.33 -35.51
N LYS A 207 -28.72 2.51 -35.57
CA LYS A 207 -27.90 2.78 -34.40
C LYS A 207 -28.28 4.11 -33.75
N GLN A 208 -28.52 5.13 -34.55
CA GLN A 208 -28.90 6.46 -34.02
C GLN A 208 -30.31 6.43 -33.39
N ILE A 209 -31.23 5.65 -33.97
CA ILE A 209 -32.64 5.61 -33.53
C ILE A 209 -32.83 4.69 -32.33
N THR A 210 -32.13 3.51 -32.30
CA THR A 210 -32.36 2.48 -31.31
C THR A 210 -31.30 2.45 -30.19
N GLY A 211 -30.12 3.03 -30.44
CA GLY A 211 -28.94 2.88 -29.59
C GLY A 211 -28.18 1.57 -29.83
N TYR A 212 -28.70 0.65 -30.63
CA TYR A 212 -28.10 -0.67 -30.89
C TYR A 212 -27.49 -0.75 -32.27
N GLU A 213 -26.30 -1.38 -32.34
CA GLU A 213 -25.66 -1.69 -33.62
C GLU A 213 -26.44 -2.81 -34.35
N PRO A 214 -26.89 -2.66 -35.62
CA PRO A 214 -27.52 -3.73 -36.33
C PRO A 214 -26.51 -4.82 -36.73
N VAL A 215 -26.84 -6.07 -36.53
CA VAL A 215 -26.02 -7.22 -36.94
C VAL A 215 -26.74 -7.96 -38.05
N PHE A 216 -26.16 -7.98 -39.25
CA PHE A 216 -26.64 -8.76 -40.36
C PHE A 216 -25.92 -10.11 -40.44
N SER A 217 -26.66 -11.18 -40.69
CA SER A 217 -26.11 -12.53 -40.78
C SER A 217 -26.95 -13.40 -41.71
N GLN A 218 -26.37 -14.50 -42.14
CA GLN A 218 -27.06 -15.53 -42.96
C GLN A 218 -27.61 -16.71 -42.12
N GLY A 219 -27.51 -16.61 -40.77
CA GLY A 219 -27.88 -17.70 -39.86
C GLY A 219 -26.92 -18.91 -39.97
N ASP A 220 -27.32 -20.07 -39.40
CA ASP A 220 -26.44 -21.24 -39.26
C ASP A 220 -26.48 -22.22 -40.42
N LYS A 221 -27.31 -22.03 -41.39
CA LYS A 221 -27.42 -22.92 -42.55
C LYS A 221 -26.43 -22.54 -43.65
N ALA A 222 -25.85 -23.56 -44.27
CA ALA A 222 -25.10 -23.38 -45.51
C ALA A 222 -26.05 -22.90 -46.61
N LEU A 223 -25.59 -21.91 -47.38
CA LEU A 223 -26.37 -21.30 -48.47
C LEU A 223 -26.17 -22.07 -49.76
N SER A 224 -27.20 -22.11 -50.60
CA SER A 224 -27.16 -22.69 -51.94
C SER A 224 -27.62 -21.68 -52.98
N VAL A 225 -27.32 -21.93 -54.26
CA VAL A 225 -27.82 -21.10 -55.33
C VAL A 225 -29.37 -21.14 -55.33
N GLY A 226 -29.97 -19.93 -55.41
CA GLY A 226 -31.40 -19.70 -55.23
C GLY A 226 -31.76 -18.80 -54.10
N ALA A 227 -33.01 -18.87 -53.67
CA ALA A 227 -33.53 -18.02 -52.59
C ALA A 227 -33.01 -18.48 -51.22
N ASN A 228 -32.48 -17.57 -50.45
CA ASN A 228 -31.94 -17.75 -49.10
C ASN A 228 -32.55 -16.75 -48.10
N THR A 229 -32.35 -17.00 -46.83
CA THR A 229 -32.85 -16.17 -45.76
C THR A 229 -31.68 -15.51 -45.05
N GLY A 230 -31.71 -14.16 -44.98
CA GLY A 230 -30.83 -13.35 -44.13
C GLY A 230 -31.54 -12.94 -42.82
N TYR A 231 -30.78 -12.52 -41.89
CA TYR A 231 -31.23 -12.09 -40.57
C TYR A 231 -30.64 -10.73 -40.23
N CYS A 232 -31.42 -9.87 -39.63
CA CYS A 232 -30.96 -8.62 -39.00
C CYS A 232 -31.38 -8.59 -37.55
N THR A 233 -30.43 -8.45 -36.65
CA THR A 233 -30.67 -8.40 -35.21
C THR A 233 -30.34 -7.00 -34.68
N VAL A 234 -31.29 -6.41 -33.92
CA VAL A 234 -31.15 -5.11 -33.29
C VAL A 234 -31.68 -5.21 -31.86
N GLY A 235 -30.86 -4.90 -30.85
CA GLY A 235 -31.27 -4.97 -29.46
C GLY A 235 -31.80 -6.35 -29.01
N GLY A 236 -31.28 -7.44 -29.62
CA GLY A 236 -31.72 -8.82 -29.32
C GLY A 236 -32.94 -9.28 -30.09
N VAL A 237 -33.63 -8.40 -30.84
CA VAL A 237 -34.78 -8.77 -31.67
C VAL A 237 -34.31 -9.00 -33.10
N THR A 238 -34.68 -10.15 -33.69
CA THR A 238 -34.22 -10.58 -34.99
C THR A 238 -35.37 -10.58 -36.02
N ALA A 239 -35.14 -9.95 -37.16
CA ALA A 239 -35.99 -10.02 -38.31
C ALA A 239 -35.35 -10.87 -39.43
N LYS A 240 -36.18 -11.49 -40.28
CA LYS A 240 -35.75 -12.25 -41.47
C LYS A 240 -36.01 -11.43 -42.72
N PHE A 241 -35.14 -11.57 -43.72
CA PHE A 241 -35.35 -11.06 -45.07
C PHE A 241 -34.87 -12.08 -46.09
N SER A 242 -35.31 -11.94 -47.33
CA SER A 242 -34.92 -12.85 -48.41
C SER A 242 -33.83 -12.24 -49.29
N PHE A 243 -32.91 -13.05 -49.73
CA PHE A 243 -31.94 -12.71 -50.78
C PHE A 243 -31.63 -13.90 -51.65
N ASN A 244 -31.15 -13.69 -52.90
CA ASN A 244 -30.82 -14.75 -53.82
C ASN A 244 -29.30 -14.97 -53.90
N VAL A 245 -28.88 -16.20 -54.02
CA VAL A 245 -27.52 -16.57 -54.45
C VAL A 245 -27.58 -17.04 -55.92
N ILE A 246 -26.81 -16.38 -56.81
CA ILE A 246 -26.76 -16.71 -58.23
C ILE A 246 -25.40 -17.30 -58.60
N GLU A 247 -25.36 -18.15 -59.61
CA GLU A 247 -24.10 -18.69 -60.16
C GLU A 247 -23.25 -17.60 -60.78
N ASN A 248 -21.91 -17.74 -60.61
CA ASN A 248 -21.00 -16.84 -61.32
C ASN A 248 -20.86 -17.20 -62.78
N PRO A 249 -21.23 -16.28 -63.71
CA PRO A 249 -21.14 -16.56 -65.12
C PRO A 249 -19.70 -16.57 -65.66
N VAL A 250 -18.73 -16.10 -64.86
CA VAL A 250 -17.34 -15.99 -65.33
C VAL A 250 -16.56 -17.24 -64.88
N LYS A 251 -15.95 -17.91 -65.84
CA LYS A 251 -15.13 -19.12 -65.64
C LYS A 251 -13.70 -18.77 -65.26
N SER A 252 -13.09 -17.80 -65.92
CA SER A 252 -11.73 -17.34 -65.60
C SER A 252 -11.49 -15.92 -66.11
N VAL A 253 -10.53 -15.25 -65.44
CA VAL A 253 -10.03 -13.92 -65.87
C VAL A 253 -8.52 -14.00 -65.96
N SER A 254 -7.88 -13.44 -66.96
CA SER A 254 -6.45 -13.20 -67.05
C SER A 254 -6.18 -11.71 -67.26
N LEU A 255 -5.25 -11.18 -66.43
CA LEU A 255 -4.88 -9.75 -66.43
C LEU A 255 -3.60 -9.52 -67.24
N TYR A 256 -3.54 -8.44 -67.99
CA TYR A 256 -2.35 -8.02 -68.72
C TYR A 256 -2.30 -6.50 -68.86
N MET A 257 -1.09 -5.95 -69.06
CA MET A 257 -0.88 -4.51 -69.30
C MET A 257 -0.77 -4.21 -70.78
N THR A 258 -1.24 -3.06 -71.22
CA THR A 258 -1.15 -2.62 -72.61
C THR A 258 -0.10 -1.55 -72.81
N GLY A 259 0.48 -1.41 -74.06
CA GLY A 259 1.39 -0.36 -74.44
C GLY A 259 2.76 -0.37 -73.80
N GLY A 260 3.29 -1.58 -73.39
CA GLY A 260 4.59 -1.72 -72.77
C GLY A 260 4.61 -1.29 -71.28
N ALA A 261 3.46 -0.99 -70.66
CA ALA A 261 3.36 -0.56 -69.29
C ALA A 261 3.60 -1.69 -68.25
N ASP A 262 3.92 -2.91 -68.71
CA ASP A 262 4.29 -4.09 -67.90
C ASP A 262 5.72 -4.02 -67.38
N THR A 263 6.56 -3.12 -67.97
CA THR A 263 7.95 -2.95 -67.56
C THR A 263 8.11 -1.66 -66.74
N LEU A 264 8.51 -1.84 -65.44
CA LEU A 264 8.69 -0.75 -64.50
C LEU A 264 10.19 -0.54 -64.25
N THR A 265 10.63 0.72 -64.16
CA THR A 265 11.98 1.09 -63.80
C THR A 265 11.99 1.82 -62.46
N ALA A 266 13.01 1.62 -61.64
CA ALA A 266 13.13 2.28 -60.37
C ALA A 266 13.18 3.82 -60.47
N GLU A 267 13.70 4.32 -61.61
CA GLU A 267 13.88 5.74 -61.88
C GLU A 267 12.57 6.44 -62.30
N ASN A 268 11.76 5.78 -63.12
CA ASN A 268 10.54 6.38 -63.66
C ASN A 268 9.25 6.01 -62.91
N ASP A 269 9.19 4.81 -62.35
CA ASP A 269 7.96 4.24 -61.77
C ASP A 269 8.05 4.01 -60.25
N GLY A 270 9.13 4.39 -59.61
CA GLY A 270 9.36 4.13 -58.21
C GLY A 270 9.28 5.39 -57.34
N TYR A 271 8.75 5.25 -56.13
CA TYR A 271 8.75 6.30 -55.12
C TYR A 271 8.77 5.73 -53.70
N TYR A 272 9.10 6.57 -52.71
CA TYR A 272 9.00 6.19 -51.30
C TYR A 272 7.60 6.43 -50.76
N ALA A 273 6.98 5.38 -50.22
CA ALA A 273 5.72 5.41 -49.48
C ALA A 273 5.96 5.27 -48.00
N LYS A 274 5.01 5.71 -47.16
CA LYS A 274 5.04 5.53 -45.69
C LYS A 274 4.10 4.40 -45.29
N LYS A 275 4.56 3.50 -44.41
CA LYS A 275 3.72 2.54 -43.70
C LYS A 275 2.88 3.21 -42.63
N SER A 276 1.88 2.51 -42.10
CA SER A 276 1.08 2.97 -40.94
C SER A 276 1.90 3.26 -39.68
N ASP A 277 3.05 2.59 -39.53
CA ASP A 277 4.02 2.81 -38.46
C ASP A 277 4.96 4.02 -38.65
N GLY A 278 4.81 4.75 -39.80
CA GLY A 278 5.62 5.90 -40.19
C GLY A 278 6.92 5.57 -40.93
N SER A 279 7.31 4.28 -41.00
CA SER A 279 8.50 3.86 -41.77
C SER A 279 8.26 4.03 -43.28
N ALA A 280 9.35 4.37 -44.02
CA ALA A 280 9.28 4.50 -45.46
C ALA A 280 9.69 3.18 -46.14
N TYR A 281 9.05 2.87 -47.23
CA TYR A 281 9.42 1.77 -48.10
C TYR A 281 9.35 2.18 -49.57
N PHE A 282 10.18 1.56 -50.41
CA PHE A 282 10.18 1.86 -51.83
C PHE A 282 9.06 1.09 -52.51
N ARG A 283 8.28 1.80 -53.32
CA ARG A 283 7.12 1.27 -54.03
C ARG A 283 7.19 1.62 -55.50
N PHE A 284 6.84 0.66 -56.37
CA PHE A 284 6.59 0.89 -57.77
C PHE A 284 5.11 1.25 -58.01
N ILE A 285 4.88 2.21 -58.86
CA ILE A 285 3.54 2.55 -59.33
C ILE A 285 3.38 1.96 -60.71
N TYR A 286 2.33 1.24 -60.92
CA TYR A 286 1.88 0.83 -62.25
C TYR A 286 0.55 1.51 -62.53
N ASN A 287 0.32 1.82 -63.82
CA ASN A 287 -0.90 2.53 -64.24
C ASN A 287 -2.06 1.54 -64.33
N GLU A 288 -2.91 1.52 -63.33
CA GLU A 288 -4.10 0.62 -63.30
C GLU A 288 -5.04 0.83 -64.46
N THR A 289 -5.08 2.04 -65.11
CA THR A 289 -5.92 2.29 -66.25
C THR A 289 -5.43 1.54 -67.54
N LYS A 290 -4.18 1.07 -67.50
CA LYS A 290 -3.60 0.25 -68.61
C LYS A 290 -3.83 -1.25 -68.37
N ILE A 291 -4.43 -1.66 -67.25
CA ILE A 291 -4.79 -3.07 -67.05
C ILE A 291 -6.02 -3.42 -67.90
N ARG A 292 -5.91 -4.51 -68.64
CA ARG A 292 -7.02 -5.18 -69.32
C ARG A 292 -7.21 -6.57 -68.75
N ALA A 293 -8.44 -7.01 -68.85
CA ALA A 293 -8.84 -8.31 -68.44
C ALA A 293 -9.45 -9.11 -69.57
N ARG A 294 -8.87 -10.27 -69.91
CA ARG A 294 -9.51 -11.29 -70.77
C ARG A 294 -10.36 -12.19 -69.91
N VAL A 295 -11.63 -12.11 -70.03
CA VAL A 295 -12.63 -12.91 -69.33
C VAL A 295 -13.02 -14.11 -70.24
N THR A 296 -12.99 -15.31 -69.64
CA THR A 296 -13.56 -16.50 -70.22
C THR A 296 -14.84 -16.84 -69.46
N TYR A 297 -15.93 -16.92 -70.09
CA TYR A 297 -17.23 -17.25 -69.52
C TYR A 297 -17.48 -18.76 -69.48
N THR A 298 -18.42 -19.18 -68.65
CA THR A 298 -18.85 -20.60 -68.57
C THR A 298 -19.37 -21.15 -69.91
N SER A 299 -19.89 -20.28 -70.78
CA SER A 299 -20.25 -20.64 -72.09
C SER A 299 -19.08 -20.98 -73.05
N GLY A 300 -17.84 -20.71 -72.66
CA GLY A 300 -16.62 -20.85 -73.43
C GLY A 300 -16.27 -19.63 -74.30
N SER A 301 -17.11 -18.60 -74.35
CA SER A 301 -16.82 -17.35 -75.09
C SER A 301 -15.78 -16.52 -74.31
N THR A 302 -15.04 -15.68 -75.04
CA THR A 302 -14.05 -14.76 -74.43
C THR A 302 -14.33 -13.34 -74.83
N ALA A 303 -14.04 -12.37 -73.96
CA ALA A 303 -14.08 -10.96 -74.18
C ALA A 303 -12.97 -10.22 -73.43
N ASP A 304 -12.43 -9.16 -74.03
CA ASP A 304 -11.38 -8.30 -73.44
C ASP A 304 -12.00 -6.98 -73.00
N TYR A 305 -11.83 -6.64 -71.73
CA TYR A 305 -12.36 -5.43 -71.12
C TYR A 305 -11.25 -4.56 -70.54
N PRO A 306 -11.35 -3.23 -70.58
CA PRO A 306 -10.69 -2.37 -69.64
C PRO A 306 -11.15 -2.74 -68.26
N ILE A 307 -10.23 -2.73 -67.25
CA ILE A 307 -10.52 -3.23 -65.91
C ILE A 307 -11.72 -2.53 -65.28
N GLY A 308 -11.82 -1.19 -65.38
CA GLY A 308 -12.95 -0.41 -64.88
C GLY A 308 -14.31 -0.85 -65.48
N GLU A 309 -14.37 -1.18 -66.75
CA GLU A 309 -15.59 -1.68 -67.45
C GLU A 309 -15.96 -3.08 -66.92
N LEU A 310 -14.99 -3.97 -66.75
CA LEU A 310 -15.22 -5.28 -66.22
C LEU A 310 -15.73 -5.19 -64.74
N CYS A 311 -15.14 -4.34 -63.93
CA CYS A 311 -15.60 -4.13 -62.55
C CYS A 311 -17.05 -3.63 -62.51
N ALA A 312 -17.44 -2.74 -63.43
CA ALA A 312 -18.81 -2.24 -63.52
C ALA A 312 -19.79 -3.36 -64.00
N LYS A 313 -19.41 -4.16 -64.96
CA LYS A 313 -20.23 -5.28 -65.50
C LYS A 313 -20.44 -6.40 -64.46
N LEU A 314 -19.45 -6.66 -63.61
CA LEU A 314 -19.51 -7.72 -62.60
C LEU A 314 -20.01 -7.22 -61.27
N HIS A 315 -20.40 -5.94 -61.16
CA HIS A 315 -20.73 -5.30 -59.89
C HIS A 315 -19.68 -5.57 -58.79
N GLY A 316 -18.39 -5.60 -59.20
CA GLY A 316 -17.29 -5.98 -58.32
C GLY A 316 -16.11 -5.04 -58.47
N ARG A 317 -15.12 -5.24 -57.61
CA ARG A 317 -13.86 -4.48 -57.57
C ARG A 317 -12.70 -5.41 -57.93
N LEU A 318 -11.72 -4.90 -58.65
CA LEU A 318 -10.44 -5.58 -58.78
C LEU A 318 -9.65 -5.37 -57.50
N GLU A 319 -9.27 -6.47 -56.86
CA GLU A 319 -8.38 -6.46 -55.72
C GLU A 319 -7.04 -7.08 -56.13
N ILE A 320 -5.99 -6.30 -56.13
CA ILE A 320 -4.63 -6.76 -56.41
C ILE A 320 -3.89 -6.80 -55.08
N SER A 321 -3.33 -7.97 -54.76
CA SER A 321 -2.50 -8.13 -53.52
C SER A 321 -1.13 -7.51 -53.78
N ASP A 322 -1.05 -6.19 -53.49
CA ASP A 322 0.21 -5.47 -53.52
C ASP A 322 0.95 -5.68 -52.20
N THR A 323 1.95 -6.57 -52.21
CA THR A 323 2.74 -6.93 -51.05
C THR A 323 3.97 -6.03 -50.82
N GLN A 324 4.13 -4.93 -51.57
CA GLN A 324 5.32 -4.08 -51.55
C GLN A 324 5.62 -3.50 -50.15
N SER A 325 4.58 -3.25 -49.35
CA SER A 325 4.71 -2.79 -47.96
C SER A 325 5.28 -3.85 -47.01
N VAL A 326 5.16 -5.14 -47.36
CA VAL A 326 5.62 -6.28 -46.58
C VAL A 326 6.85 -6.92 -47.20
N LYS A 327 6.84 -7.11 -48.51
CA LYS A 327 7.93 -7.72 -49.28
C LYS A 327 8.26 -6.84 -50.49
N PRO A 328 9.39 -6.13 -50.51
CA PRO A 328 9.82 -5.30 -51.60
C PRO A 328 10.04 -6.12 -52.90
N TRP A 329 9.72 -5.53 -54.03
CA TRP A 329 9.93 -6.19 -55.30
C TRP A 329 11.41 -6.19 -55.69
N ALA A 330 11.88 -7.31 -56.16
CA ALA A 330 13.22 -7.45 -56.73
C ALA A 330 13.18 -7.27 -58.22
N ALA A 331 14.36 -6.96 -58.84
CA ALA A 331 14.46 -6.94 -60.32
C ALA A 331 14.13 -8.32 -60.89
N GLY A 332 13.42 -8.32 -62.01
CA GLY A 332 12.92 -9.54 -62.62
C GLY A 332 11.40 -9.51 -62.86
N THR A 333 10.83 -10.67 -62.98
CA THR A 333 9.37 -10.81 -63.16
C THR A 333 8.70 -10.86 -61.80
N VAL A 334 7.71 -9.98 -61.56
CA VAL A 334 6.87 -9.94 -60.38
C VAL A 334 5.44 -10.31 -60.77
N THR A 335 4.88 -11.31 -60.15
CA THR A 335 3.49 -11.74 -60.34
C THR A 335 2.67 -11.37 -59.10
N LEU A 336 1.66 -10.53 -59.28
CA LEU A 336 0.75 -10.05 -58.24
C LEU A 336 -0.53 -10.89 -58.26
N PRO A 337 -0.84 -11.60 -57.16
CA PRO A 337 -2.15 -12.24 -57.04
C PRO A 337 -3.25 -11.16 -57.10
N ALA A 338 -4.30 -11.45 -57.77
CA ALA A 338 -5.45 -10.57 -57.88
C ALA A 338 -6.76 -11.37 -57.81
N THR A 339 -7.82 -10.70 -57.39
CA THR A 339 -9.17 -11.24 -57.40
C THR A 339 -10.14 -10.23 -58.01
N ILE A 340 -11.12 -10.73 -58.70
CA ILE A 340 -12.26 -9.94 -59.17
C ILE A 340 -13.54 -10.76 -58.95
N ASN A 341 -14.40 -10.27 -58.11
CA ASN A 341 -15.58 -11.04 -57.67
C ASN A 341 -15.28 -12.47 -57.22
N GLY A 342 -14.19 -12.69 -56.43
CA GLY A 342 -13.78 -14.01 -55.97
C GLY A 342 -13.06 -14.89 -56.98
N ILE A 343 -12.98 -14.47 -58.25
CA ILE A 343 -12.22 -15.18 -59.27
C ILE A 343 -10.74 -14.83 -59.11
N LYS A 344 -9.94 -15.85 -58.77
CA LYS A 344 -8.49 -15.70 -58.63
C LYS A 344 -7.82 -15.52 -59.99
N THR A 345 -6.94 -14.55 -60.10
CA THR A 345 -6.12 -14.21 -61.26
C THR A 345 -4.77 -13.66 -60.82
N SER A 346 -3.94 -13.21 -61.74
CA SER A 346 -2.67 -12.56 -61.41
C SER A 346 -2.31 -11.55 -62.49
N LEU A 347 -1.60 -10.50 -62.12
CA LEU A 347 -0.96 -9.52 -62.98
C LEU A 347 0.56 -9.72 -62.93
N THR A 348 1.18 -9.84 -64.10
CA THR A 348 2.64 -10.00 -64.20
C THR A 348 3.28 -8.71 -64.67
N LEU A 349 4.30 -8.24 -63.97
CA LEU A 349 5.08 -7.05 -64.24
C LEU A 349 6.58 -7.40 -64.33
N LYS A 350 7.35 -6.60 -65.07
CA LYS A 350 8.82 -6.71 -65.10
C LYS A 350 9.44 -5.51 -64.41
N VAL A 351 10.40 -5.73 -63.55
CA VAL A 351 11.13 -4.69 -62.79
C VAL A 351 12.59 -4.69 -63.25
N SER A 352 13.12 -3.53 -63.67
CA SER A 352 14.51 -3.39 -64.19
C SER A 352 15.29 -2.26 -63.48
N GLY A 353 16.63 -2.25 -63.65
CA GLY A 353 17.57 -1.26 -63.12
C GLY A 353 18.13 -1.62 -61.70
N ILE A 354 19.04 -0.78 -61.17
CA ILE A 354 19.53 -0.90 -59.80
C ILE A 354 18.39 -0.45 -58.87
N LEU A 355 17.75 -1.43 -58.24
CA LEU A 355 16.64 -1.17 -57.35
C LEU A 355 17.09 -0.34 -56.14
N PRO A 356 16.23 0.52 -55.63
CA PRO A 356 16.49 1.17 -54.40
C PRO A 356 16.63 0.16 -53.24
N ILE A 357 17.32 0.58 -52.20
CA ILE A 357 17.42 -0.20 -51.02
C ILE A 357 16.06 -0.25 -50.32
N THR A 358 15.63 -1.42 -49.94
CA THR A 358 14.42 -1.66 -49.17
C THR A 358 14.80 -2.07 -47.75
N GLU A 359 13.84 -1.92 -46.84
CA GLU A 359 13.95 -2.33 -45.42
C GLU A 359 15.10 -1.64 -44.69
N LEU A 360 15.49 -0.38 -45.05
CA LEU A 360 16.41 0.39 -44.25
C LEU A 360 15.79 0.58 -42.87
N SER A 361 16.39 -0.03 -41.86
CA SER A 361 15.89 -0.11 -40.49
C SER A 361 17.00 -0.05 -39.46
N CYS A 362 16.63 0.04 -38.19
CA CYS A 362 17.54 -0.07 -37.08
C CYS A 362 17.56 -1.50 -36.57
N GLN A 363 18.68 -2.19 -36.72
CA GLN A 363 18.88 -3.53 -36.17
C GLN A 363 19.15 -3.49 -34.66
N LYS A 364 19.95 -2.52 -34.18
CA LYS A 364 20.34 -2.33 -32.80
C LYS A 364 20.66 -0.87 -32.55
N ARG A 365 20.39 -0.39 -31.36
CA ARG A 365 20.76 0.96 -30.93
C ARG A 365 21.10 1.02 -29.47
N THR A 366 21.99 1.94 -29.14
CA THR A 366 22.39 2.30 -27.77
C THR A 366 22.21 3.81 -27.57
N SER A 367 22.71 4.34 -26.49
CA SER A 367 22.72 5.80 -26.28
C SER A 367 23.69 6.56 -27.20
N ASN A 368 24.62 5.88 -27.83
CA ASN A 368 25.68 6.50 -28.65
C ASN A 368 25.98 5.78 -29.96
N THR A 369 25.26 4.71 -30.29
CA THR A 369 25.41 3.97 -31.55
C THR A 369 24.05 3.59 -32.15
N ILE A 370 24.00 3.51 -33.47
CA ILE A 370 22.91 2.97 -34.25
C ILE A 370 23.50 1.99 -35.27
N VAL A 371 23.00 0.75 -35.28
CA VAL A 371 23.32 -0.24 -36.30
C VAL A 371 22.19 -0.22 -37.31
N LEU A 372 22.49 0.33 -38.48
CA LEU A 372 21.61 0.31 -39.62
C LEU A 372 21.64 -1.07 -40.28
N SER A 373 20.50 -1.52 -40.82
CA SER A 373 20.41 -2.73 -41.62
C SER A 373 19.46 -2.52 -42.80
N TRP A 374 19.72 -3.26 -43.91
CA TRP A 374 18.93 -3.16 -45.13
C TRP A 374 18.97 -4.47 -45.91
N SER A 375 18.05 -4.62 -46.85
CA SER A 375 18.01 -5.80 -47.71
C SER A 375 19.14 -5.78 -48.71
N LYS A 376 19.77 -6.96 -48.97
CA LYS A 376 20.80 -7.12 -50.00
C LYS A 376 20.29 -6.76 -51.38
N ASN A 377 21.01 -5.90 -52.07
CA ASN A 377 20.77 -5.62 -53.47
C ASN A 377 21.75 -6.45 -54.33
N ASN A 378 21.22 -7.48 -55.00
CA ASN A 378 22.06 -8.40 -55.78
C ASN A 378 22.70 -7.78 -57.02
N LEU A 379 22.21 -6.62 -57.48
CA LEU A 379 22.74 -5.92 -58.64
C LEU A 379 23.75 -4.84 -58.26
N ALA A 380 23.91 -4.51 -57.02
CA ALA A 380 24.84 -3.50 -56.52
C ALA A 380 26.29 -4.05 -56.38
N ALA A 381 27.30 -3.19 -56.52
CA ALA A 381 28.65 -3.45 -56.13
C ALA A 381 28.87 -3.09 -54.63
N GLY A 382 28.05 -2.21 -54.09
CA GLY A 382 28.11 -1.77 -52.73
C GLY A 382 27.10 -0.70 -52.36
N TYR A 383 27.32 -0.04 -51.22
CA TYR A 383 26.38 0.92 -50.66
C TYR A 383 27.09 2.20 -50.21
N ILE A 384 26.38 3.33 -50.27
CA ILE A 384 26.81 4.60 -49.67
C ILE A 384 25.81 4.97 -48.58
N VAL A 385 26.28 5.10 -47.34
CA VAL A 385 25.53 5.49 -46.17
C VAL A 385 25.84 6.94 -45.85
N GLU A 386 24.81 7.76 -45.68
CA GLU A 386 24.95 9.18 -45.35
C GLU A 386 24.06 9.53 -44.14
N ARG A 387 24.51 10.47 -43.32
CA ARG A 387 23.79 11.05 -42.21
C ARG A 387 23.52 12.54 -42.46
N TYR A 388 22.36 13.04 -42.12
CA TYR A 388 22.06 14.46 -42.14
C TYR A 388 22.69 15.14 -40.90
N ALA A 389 23.58 16.09 -41.15
CA ALA A 389 24.24 16.86 -40.13
C ALA A 389 24.58 18.26 -40.68
N ASP A 390 24.46 19.30 -39.85
CA ASP A 390 24.79 20.69 -40.24
C ASP A 390 24.12 21.12 -41.56
N ASP A 391 22.80 20.83 -41.67
CA ASP A 391 21.93 21.13 -42.80
C ASP A 391 22.36 20.52 -44.14
N LYS A 392 23.17 19.48 -44.11
CA LYS A 392 23.62 18.75 -45.29
C LYS A 392 23.74 17.27 -45.06
N TRP A 393 23.73 16.49 -46.13
CA TRP A 393 24.01 15.08 -46.13
C TRP A 393 25.51 14.85 -46.15
N VAL A 394 26.02 14.13 -45.13
CA VAL A 394 27.46 13.79 -44.97
C VAL A 394 27.61 12.29 -45.13
N GLN A 395 28.51 11.89 -46.06
CA GLN A 395 28.82 10.47 -46.24
C GLN A 395 29.49 9.92 -44.98
N THR A 396 28.84 8.93 -44.35
CA THR A 396 29.30 8.23 -43.18
C THR A 396 30.13 6.99 -43.54
N ALA A 397 29.71 6.29 -44.60
CA ALA A 397 30.46 5.14 -45.13
C ALA A 397 30.22 4.92 -46.62
N LYS A 398 31.23 4.35 -47.28
CA LYS A 398 31.13 3.70 -48.58
C LYS A 398 31.54 2.25 -48.43
N LEU A 399 30.63 1.33 -48.60
CA LEU A 399 30.80 -0.10 -48.45
C LEU A 399 30.99 -0.75 -49.82
N ALA A 400 32.15 -1.40 -50.06
CA ALA A 400 32.55 -1.94 -51.35
C ALA A 400 32.06 -3.39 -51.59
N SER A 401 31.03 -3.84 -50.85
CA SER A 401 30.44 -5.16 -51.03
C SER A 401 28.93 -5.09 -50.91
N ASN A 402 28.21 -5.78 -51.82
CA ASN A 402 26.75 -5.94 -51.68
C ASN A 402 26.33 -6.92 -50.63
N THR A 403 27.27 -7.64 -49.99
CA THR A 403 26.99 -8.49 -48.82
C THR A 403 27.07 -7.72 -47.50
N ALA A 404 27.57 -6.48 -47.51
CA ALA A 404 27.59 -5.58 -46.38
C ALA A 404 26.20 -4.97 -46.19
N VAL A 405 25.28 -5.68 -45.51
CA VAL A 405 23.87 -5.30 -45.33
C VAL A 405 23.60 -4.66 -43.96
N SER A 406 24.65 -4.28 -43.25
CA SER A 406 24.57 -3.53 -42.00
C SER A 406 25.76 -2.60 -41.83
N TYR A 407 25.60 -1.51 -41.09
CA TYR A 407 26.67 -0.57 -40.74
C TYR A 407 26.40 0.06 -39.37
N GLU A 408 27.41 0.09 -38.50
CA GLU A 408 27.33 0.75 -37.21
C GLU A 408 27.80 2.21 -37.28
N VAL A 409 26.93 3.13 -36.92
CA VAL A 409 27.25 4.55 -36.76
C VAL A 409 27.43 4.84 -35.28
N GLY A 410 28.63 5.23 -34.86
CA GLY A 410 28.99 5.54 -33.48
C GLY A 410 29.13 7.04 -33.22
N SER A 411 29.52 7.37 -31.99
CA SER A 411 29.75 8.75 -31.49
C SER A 411 28.51 9.65 -31.63
N LEU A 412 27.34 9.08 -31.41
CA LEU A 412 26.08 9.80 -31.49
C LEU A 412 25.70 10.38 -30.12
N ALA A 413 24.96 11.47 -30.10
CA ALA A 413 24.39 12.02 -28.88
C ALA A 413 23.19 11.18 -28.43
N ALA A 414 23.04 11.01 -27.13
CA ALA A 414 21.96 10.24 -26.54
C ALA A 414 20.59 10.96 -26.70
N GLY A 415 19.53 10.17 -26.84
CA GLY A 415 18.16 10.67 -26.93
C GLY A 415 17.95 11.62 -28.14
N THR A 416 18.66 11.42 -29.23
CA THR A 416 18.65 12.31 -30.38
C THR A 416 18.15 11.56 -31.61
N THR A 417 17.29 12.20 -32.39
CA THR A 417 16.82 11.67 -33.63
C THR A 417 17.85 11.96 -34.72
N TYR A 418 18.29 10.94 -35.42
CA TYR A 418 19.22 11.02 -36.54
C TYR A 418 18.51 10.63 -37.84
N ARG A 419 18.77 11.37 -38.90
CA ARG A 419 18.26 11.09 -40.22
C ARG A 419 19.36 10.44 -41.03
N PHE A 420 19.08 9.28 -41.59
CA PHE A 420 19.98 8.53 -42.43
C PHE A 420 19.38 8.36 -43.81
N ARG A 421 20.24 8.23 -44.82
CA ARG A 421 19.86 7.76 -46.13
C ARG A 421 20.94 6.82 -46.67
N ILE A 422 20.53 5.91 -47.52
CA ILE A 422 21.42 4.94 -48.15
C ILE A 422 21.04 4.78 -49.59
N LYS A 423 22.04 4.60 -50.44
CA LYS A 423 21.85 4.21 -51.85
C LYS A 423 22.80 3.07 -52.20
N ALA A 424 22.36 2.24 -53.13
CA ALA A 424 23.21 1.23 -53.75
C ALA A 424 23.96 1.84 -54.92
N TYR A 425 25.15 1.34 -55.26
CA TYR A 425 25.91 1.75 -56.43
C TYR A 425 26.52 0.53 -57.18
N LYS A 426 26.69 0.72 -58.47
CA LYS A 426 27.49 -0.15 -59.33
C LYS A 426 28.10 0.72 -60.42
N ASP A 427 29.41 0.69 -60.55
CA ASP A 427 30.18 1.55 -61.47
C ASP A 427 29.84 3.03 -61.27
N SER A 428 29.28 3.73 -62.26
CA SER A 428 28.84 5.12 -62.20
C SER A 428 27.31 5.24 -61.91
N SER A 429 26.60 4.14 -61.81
CA SER A 429 25.14 4.12 -61.58
C SER A 429 24.78 4.01 -60.10
N TYR A 430 23.69 4.67 -59.71
CA TYR A 430 23.20 4.71 -58.31
C TYR A 430 21.71 4.40 -58.30
N SER A 431 21.25 3.76 -57.19
CA SER A 431 19.83 3.71 -56.89
C SER A 431 19.35 5.03 -56.32
N SER A 432 18.05 5.23 -56.26
CA SER A 432 17.45 6.25 -55.39
C SER A 432 17.77 5.95 -53.92
N TYR A 433 17.66 6.97 -53.06
CA TYR A 433 17.94 6.87 -51.63
C TYR A 433 16.77 6.24 -50.88
N ALA A 434 17.09 5.34 -49.97
CA ALA A 434 16.24 4.96 -48.85
C ALA A 434 16.52 5.87 -47.63
N TYR A 435 15.50 6.22 -46.86
CA TYR A 435 15.60 7.12 -45.73
C TYR A 435 15.10 6.46 -44.47
N ALA A 436 15.71 6.79 -43.35
CA ALA A 436 15.26 6.38 -42.05
C ALA A 436 15.57 7.45 -40.99
N ASP A 437 14.58 7.77 -40.20
CA ASP A 437 14.76 8.58 -38.96
C ASP A 437 14.79 7.63 -37.78
N ILE A 438 15.89 7.65 -37.02
CA ILE A 438 16.17 6.69 -35.95
C ILE A 438 16.66 7.43 -34.73
N ASP A 439 16.03 7.15 -33.61
CA ASP A 439 16.41 7.70 -32.31
C ASP A 439 17.51 6.87 -31.64
N THR A 440 18.50 7.52 -31.03
CA THR A 440 19.36 6.87 -30.05
C THR A 440 18.61 6.71 -28.73
N LEU A 441 18.97 5.71 -27.94
CA LEU A 441 18.41 5.55 -26.61
C LEU A 441 18.81 6.70 -25.68
N PRO A 442 18.06 7.03 -24.65
CA PRO A 442 18.51 7.96 -23.64
C PRO A 442 19.75 7.39 -22.90
N ALA A 443 20.62 8.27 -22.44
CA ALA A 443 21.80 7.89 -21.65
C ALA A 443 21.35 7.17 -20.36
N ALA A 444 22.23 6.32 -19.84
CA ALA A 444 21.99 5.71 -18.54
C ALA A 444 21.94 6.78 -17.44
N VAL A 445 21.18 6.51 -16.40
CA VAL A 445 21.03 7.44 -15.27
C VAL A 445 22.33 7.45 -14.45
N GLU A 446 22.89 8.62 -14.23
CA GLU A 446 24.11 8.78 -13.45
C GLU A 446 23.81 9.07 -11.97
N ASN A 447 24.78 8.70 -11.12
CA ASN A 447 24.80 9.03 -9.70
C ASN A 447 23.55 8.57 -8.93
N PHE A 448 22.99 7.43 -9.37
CA PHE A 448 21.86 6.82 -8.67
C PHE A 448 22.26 6.30 -7.30
N ARG A 449 21.84 6.98 -6.26
CA ARG A 449 22.25 6.69 -4.89
C ARG A 449 21.16 6.96 -3.89
N ARG A 450 21.32 6.42 -2.71
CA ARG A 450 20.51 6.75 -1.54
C ARG A 450 20.96 8.06 -0.91
N THR A 451 20.04 8.97 -0.64
CA THR A 451 20.27 10.22 0.15
C THR A 451 19.63 10.16 1.53
N GLY A 452 18.56 9.40 1.71
CA GLY A 452 17.90 9.23 2.99
C GLY A 452 17.34 7.82 3.18
N ARG A 453 17.09 7.47 4.43
CA ARG A 453 16.37 6.23 4.77
C ARG A 453 15.80 6.27 6.18
N THR A 454 14.71 5.54 6.38
CA THR A 454 14.12 5.24 7.67
C THR A 454 13.94 3.71 7.81
N ASN A 455 13.11 3.29 8.72
CA ASN A 455 12.71 1.90 8.85
C ASN A 455 11.71 1.45 7.76
N SER A 456 11.03 2.38 7.11
CA SER A 456 9.99 2.11 6.10
C SER A 456 10.12 2.91 4.82
N THR A 457 11.12 3.79 4.72
CA THR A 457 11.34 4.60 3.53
C THR A 457 12.81 4.60 3.09
N VAL A 458 13.01 4.79 1.79
CA VAL A 458 14.33 5.06 1.18
C VAL A 458 14.16 6.22 0.22
N THR A 459 14.95 7.28 0.42
CA THR A 459 15.04 8.39 -0.53
C THR A 459 16.22 8.14 -1.45
N LEU A 460 15.93 8.10 -2.74
CA LEU A 460 16.87 7.93 -3.84
C LEU A 460 17.07 9.27 -4.55
N SER A 461 18.23 9.49 -5.09
CA SER A 461 18.53 10.63 -5.95
C SER A 461 19.46 10.25 -7.09
N TRP A 462 19.45 11.07 -8.13
CA TRP A 462 20.25 10.88 -9.34
C TRP A 462 20.53 12.23 -10.01
N ASN A 463 21.40 12.23 -11.00
CA ASN A 463 21.67 13.40 -11.80
C ASN A 463 20.59 13.60 -12.86
N LYS A 464 20.36 14.86 -13.27
CA LYS A 464 19.49 15.20 -14.40
C LYS A 464 20.03 14.53 -15.66
N ASN A 465 19.15 13.83 -16.37
CA ASN A 465 19.44 13.26 -17.68
C ASN A 465 18.77 14.12 -18.76
N SER A 466 19.57 14.91 -19.47
CA SER A 466 19.07 15.83 -20.53
C SER A 466 18.54 15.10 -21.78
N SER A 467 18.93 13.83 -21.96
CA SER A 467 18.49 13.00 -23.07
C SER A 467 17.15 12.27 -22.82
N ALA A 468 16.51 12.50 -21.66
CA ALA A 468 15.30 11.80 -21.23
C ALA A 468 14.15 12.77 -20.98
N ASP A 469 12.91 12.27 -21.08
CA ASP A 469 11.69 12.96 -20.61
C ASP A 469 11.39 12.68 -19.16
N GLY A 470 11.86 11.53 -18.64
CA GLY A 470 11.63 11.13 -17.27
C GLY A 470 12.30 9.82 -16.89
N TYR A 471 11.83 9.24 -15.77
CA TYR A 471 12.48 8.08 -15.17
C TYR A 471 11.48 7.01 -14.76
N CYS A 472 11.89 5.74 -14.82
CA CYS A 472 11.18 4.61 -14.23
C CYS A 472 12.04 4.00 -13.13
N ILE A 473 11.46 3.85 -11.93
CA ILE A 473 12.12 3.21 -10.79
C ILE A 473 11.41 1.92 -10.46
N GLU A 474 12.18 0.88 -10.24
CA GLU A 474 11.69 -0.43 -9.87
C GLU A 474 12.33 -0.91 -8.57
N LEU A 475 11.56 -1.66 -7.81
CA LEU A 475 11.97 -2.34 -6.58
C LEU A 475 11.94 -3.86 -6.80
N TYR A 476 12.99 -4.54 -6.38
CA TYR A 476 13.05 -6.00 -6.39
C TYR A 476 12.27 -6.57 -5.20
N LYS A 477 11.16 -7.25 -5.47
CA LYS A 477 10.28 -7.84 -4.45
C LYS A 477 9.77 -9.20 -4.94
N ASN A 478 9.75 -10.19 -4.05
CA ASN A 478 9.25 -11.54 -4.35
C ASN A 478 9.86 -12.18 -5.61
N GLY A 479 11.18 -12.03 -5.79
CA GLY A 479 11.88 -12.61 -6.94
C GLY A 479 11.73 -11.85 -8.26
N LYS A 480 11.02 -10.72 -8.29
CA LYS A 480 10.72 -9.94 -9.51
C LYS A 480 11.01 -8.46 -9.31
N TRP A 481 11.34 -7.78 -10.41
CA TRP A 481 11.40 -6.33 -10.46
C TRP A 481 10.00 -5.76 -10.69
N MET A 482 9.56 -4.84 -9.83
CA MET A 482 8.24 -4.21 -9.90
C MET A 482 8.43 -2.69 -10.01
N GLN A 483 7.79 -2.07 -10.99
CA GLN A 483 7.79 -0.62 -11.12
C GLN A 483 7.06 0.01 -9.94
N VAL A 484 7.76 0.88 -9.22
CA VAL A 484 7.21 1.62 -8.08
C VAL A 484 6.81 3.03 -8.44
N VAL A 485 7.40 3.58 -9.50
CA VAL A 485 7.03 4.90 -10.03
C VAL A 485 7.52 5.09 -11.46
N LYS A 486 6.71 5.77 -12.28
CA LYS A 486 7.12 6.42 -13.53
C LYS A 486 7.02 7.93 -13.32
N ILE A 487 8.13 8.64 -13.46
CA ILE A 487 8.27 10.08 -13.20
C ILE A 487 8.29 10.82 -14.54
N PRO A 488 7.25 11.59 -14.90
CA PRO A 488 7.12 12.23 -16.21
C PRO A 488 7.87 13.58 -16.30
N SER A 489 9.03 13.67 -15.68
CA SER A 489 9.88 14.85 -15.74
C SER A 489 11.33 14.50 -15.51
N ASN A 490 12.22 14.99 -16.37
CA ASN A 490 13.66 14.83 -16.20
C ASN A 490 14.27 15.80 -15.18
N SER A 491 13.52 16.78 -14.71
CA SER A 491 13.94 17.71 -13.64
C SER A 491 13.62 17.18 -12.24
N ALA A 492 12.85 16.13 -12.11
CA ALA A 492 12.64 15.44 -10.84
C ALA A 492 13.85 14.54 -10.54
N LEU A 493 14.68 14.92 -9.57
CA LEU A 493 15.98 14.30 -9.29
C LEU A 493 15.99 13.46 -8.01
N SER A 494 14.82 13.20 -7.43
CA SER A 494 14.69 12.36 -6.24
C SER A 494 13.33 11.66 -6.19
N TYR A 495 13.31 10.55 -5.48
CA TYR A 495 12.10 9.79 -5.18
C TYR A 495 12.23 9.13 -3.81
N THR A 496 11.14 9.14 -3.04
CA THR A 496 11.09 8.44 -1.76
C THR A 496 10.16 7.24 -1.87
N ALA A 497 10.73 6.05 -1.85
CA ALA A 497 9.98 4.81 -1.72
C ALA A 497 9.53 4.62 -0.28
N SER A 498 8.26 4.30 -0.06
CA SER A 498 7.65 4.05 1.25
C SER A 498 7.09 2.63 1.37
N GLY A 499 6.55 2.27 2.55
CA GLY A 499 5.99 0.94 2.77
C GLY A 499 7.02 -0.20 2.73
N LEU A 500 8.29 0.10 2.96
CA LEU A 500 9.37 -0.88 2.95
C LEU A 500 9.45 -1.64 4.26
N THR A 501 9.91 -2.88 4.21
CA THR A 501 10.15 -3.69 5.40
C THR A 501 11.39 -3.20 6.14
N ALA A 502 11.27 -3.02 7.46
CA ALA A 502 12.38 -2.59 8.30
C ALA A 502 13.49 -3.66 8.38
N SER A 503 14.74 -3.21 8.53
CA SER A 503 15.92 -4.08 8.66
C SER A 503 16.11 -5.06 7.51
N THR A 504 15.76 -4.69 6.31
CA THR A 504 15.92 -5.51 5.10
C THR A 504 16.75 -4.80 4.04
N THR A 505 17.33 -5.57 3.14
CA THR A 505 17.99 -5.02 1.95
C THR A 505 16.95 -4.84 0.85
N CYS A 506 16.74 -3.60 0.44
CA CYS A 506 15.93 -3.24 -0.72
C CYS A 506 16.85 -3.01 -1.92
N LYS A 507 16.60 -3.66 -3.04
CA LYS A 507 17.31 -3.43 -4.28
C LYS A 507 16.42 -2.59 -5.19
N PHE A 508 16.93 -1.45 -5.61
CA PHE A 508 16.25 -0.55 -6.56
C PHE A 508 17.03 -0.50 -7.85
N ARG A 509 16.34 -0.31 -8.96
CA ARG A 509 16.96 0.07 -10.23
C ARG A 509 16.16 1.21 -10.87
N ILE A 510 16.87 2.02 -11.60
CA ILE A 510 16.32 3.16 -12.33
C ILE A 510 16.75 3.07 -13.79
N ARG A 511 15.89 3.50 -14.68
CA ARG A 511 16.22 3.79 -16.07
C ARG A 511 15.55 5.10 -16.50
N ALA A 512 16.21 5.80 -17.40
CA ALA A 512 15.63 6.94 -18.08
C ALA A 512 14.71 6.48 -19.20
N TYR A 513 13.69 7.26 -19.54
CA TYR A 513 12.89 7.02 -20.72
C TYR A 513 12.71 8.30 -21.53
N ARG A 514 12.50 8.12 -22.85
CA ARG A 514 12.12 9.15 -23.79
C ARG A 514 10.94 8.67 -24.61
N ASN A 515 9.94 9.53 -24.78
CA ASN A 515 8.79 9.24 -25.62
C ASN A 515 9.15 9.66 -27.06
N ALA A 516 9.39 8.70 -27.93
CA ALA A 516 9.48 8.90 -29.36
C ALA A 516 8.07 8.89 -29.96
N ALA A 517 7.92 9.30 -31.21
CA ALA A 517 6.61 9.49 -31.85
C ALA A 517 5.68 8.25 -31.76
N LYS A 518 6.23 7.04 -31.73
CA LYS A 518 5.45 5.78 -31.69
C LYS A 518 5.81 4.83 -30.57
N THR A 519 6.92 5.05 -29.86
CA THR A 519 7.44 4.13 -28.81
C THR A 519 8.00 4.91 -27.65
N THR A 520 8.09 4.26 -26.51
CA THR A 520 8.88 4.76 -25.38
C THR A 520 10.21 4.04 -25.36
N ASP A 521 11.30 4.78 -25.50
CA ASP A 521 12.66 4.29 -25.45
C ASP A 521 13.21 4.36 -24.03
N TYR A 522 14.02 3.37 -23.66
CA TYR A 522 14.58 3.26 -22.31
C TYR A 522 16.09 3.13 -22.35
N SER A 523 16.75 3.76 -21.39
CA SER A 523 18.15 3.51 -21.11
C SER A 523 18.38 2.16 -20.43
N ASP A 524 19.63 1.77 -20.29
CA ASP A 524 20.02 0.69 -19.40
C ASP A 524 19.65 1.01 -17.96
N TYR A 525 19.48 -0.06 -17.14
CA TYR A 525 19.22 0.06 -15.73
C TYR A 525 20.49 0.32 -14.91
N VAL A 526 20.38 1.24 -13.97
CA VAL A 526 21.35 1.44 -12.91
C VAL A 526 20.76 0.97 -11.58
N THR A 527 21.51 0.18 -10.82
CA THR A 527 21.01 -0.50 -9.63
C THR A 527 21.69 0.00 -8.35
N VAL A 528 20.93 0.11 -7.27
CA VAL A 528 21.43 0.38 -5.92
C VAL A 528 20.79 -0.55 -4.90
N ALA A 529 21.56 -1.03 -3.94
CA ALA A 529 21.08 -1.80 -2.81
C ALA A 529 21.17 -0.96 -1.52
N VAL A 530 20.07 -0.91 -0.78
CA VAL A 530 19.94 -0.09 0.42
C VAL A 530 19.34 -0.90 1.55
N ASN A 531 20.00 -0.88 2.71
CA ASN A 531 19.43 -1.47 3.92
C ASN A 531 18.55 -0.46 4.63
N THR A 532 17.27 -0.77 4.85
CA THR A 532 16.38 0.01 5.72
C THR A 532 16.83 -0.06 7.18
N LEU A 533 16.45 0.91 7.98
CA LEU A 533 16.77 0.94 9.39
C LEU A 533 15.86 -0.02 10.18
N PRO A 534 16.29 -0.48 11.38
CA PRO A 534 15.35 -1.05 12.34
C PRO A 534 14.31 -0.02 12.76
N ALA A 535 13.13 -0.46 13.14
CA ALA A 535 12.14 0.39 13.76
C ALA A 535 12.69 1.04 15.05
N ASP A 536 12.16 2.18 15.42
CA ASP A 536 12.57 2.83 16.67
C ASP A 536 12.13 2.00 17.88
N VAL A 537 12.87 2.12 18.96
CA VAL A 537 12.53 1.45 20.20
C VAL A 537 11.37 2.17 20.86
N THR A 538 10.31 1.44 21.18
CA THR A 538 9.10 1.99 21.81
C THR A 538 9.05 1.66 23.30
N ASN A 539 8.26 2.43 24.04
CA ASN A 539 7.98 2.22 25.46
C ASN A 539 9.24 2.17 26.35
N PHE A 540 10.27 2.94 25.96
CA PHE A 540 11.51 3.06 26.73
C PHE A 540 11.27 3.85 28.01
N ARG A 541 11.30 3.16 29.14
CA ARG A 541 10.98 3.74 30.45
C ARG A 541 11.76 3.10 31.59
N CYS A 542 11.74 3.73 32.75
CA CYS A 542 12.26 3.17 33.98
C CYS A 542 11.18 2.31 34.68
N THR A 543 11.47 1.04 34.91
CA THR A 543 10.58 0.08 35.59
C THR A 543 11.04 -0.27 36.99
N GLY A 544 12.31 -0.05 37.32
CA GLY A 544 12.88 -0.30 38.67
C GLY A 544 13.96 0.70 38.99
N ARG A 545 14.09 1.01 40.23
CA ARG A 545 15.15 1.90 40.72
C ARG A 545 15.55 1.57 42.15
N THR A 546 16.84 1.75 42.43
CA THR A 546 17.41 1.73 43.78
C THR A 546 18.20 3.02 43.99
N LYS A 547 18.86 3.14 45.18
CA LYS A 547 19.73 4.31 45.46
C LYS A 547 20.89 4.41 44.47
N ASN A 548 21.33 3.30 43.89
CA ASN A 548 22.52 3.24 43.04
C ASN A 548 22.30 2.50 41.72
N SER A 549 21.06 2.23 41.34
CA SER A 549 20.73 1.60 40.06
C SER A 549 19.39 2.07 39.50
N VAL A 550 19.25 1.93 38.18
CA VAL A 550 18.00 2.12 37.43
C VAL A 550 17.83 0.96 36.48
N THR A 551 16.67 0.32 36.48
CA THR A 551 16.27 -0.68 35.49
C THR A 551 15.42 -0.01 34.42
N LEU A 552 15.92 -0.01 33.23
CA LEU A 552 15.24 0.46 32.01
C LEU A 552 14.58 -0.71 31.32
N SER A 553 13.41 -0.51 30.75
CA SER A 553 12.72 -1.49 29.93
C SER A 553 12.11 -0.85 28.69
N TRP A 554 11.84 -1.68 27.70
CA TRP A 554 11.28 -1.29 26.41
C TRP A 554 10.53 -2.45 25.79
N ASN A 555 9.75 -2.18 24.74
CA ASN A 555 9.10 -3.24 24.00
C ASN A 555 10.12 -3.97 23.11
N ARG A 556 9.93 -5.29 22.95
CA ARG A 556 10.70 -6.07 22.00
C ARG A 556 10.57 -5.48 20.59
N ASN A 557 11.68 -5.25 19.92
CA ASN A 557 11.72 -4.81 18.54
C ASN A 557 12.06 -5.99 17.63
N ALA A 558 11.06 -6.52 16.91
CA ALA A 558 11.23 -7.67 16.03
C ALA A 558 12.21 -7.41 14.86
N THR A 559 12.39 -6.12 14.49
CA THR A 559 13.28 -5.73 13.39
C THR A 559 14.74 -5.56 13.83
N ALA A 560 15.02 -5.61 15.13
CA ALA A 560 16.36 -5.45 15.68
C ALA A 560 17.16 -6.76 15.72
N GLY A 561 18.48 -6.65 15.63
CA GLY A 561 19.43 -7.70 16.04
C GLY A 561 19.85 -7.51 17.49
N GLY A 562 19.69 -6.31 18.05
CA GLY A 562 20.02 -5.98 19.43
C GLY A 562 19.86 -4.51 19.72
N TYR A 563 20.37 -4.06 20.89
CA TYR A 563 20.17 -2.69 21.36
C TYR A 563 21.47 -2.06 21.85
N ILE A 564 21.58 -0.74 21.71
CA ILE A 564 22.63 0.07 22.33
C ILE A 564 21.98 1.04 23.28
N ILE A 565 22.43 0.98 24.54
CA ILE A 565 21.95 1.87 25.63
C ILE A 565 23.07 2.82 25.97
N GLN A 566 22.74 4.11 26.04
CA GLN A 566 23.69 5.17 26.39
C GLN A 566 23.15 6.02 27.53
N GLN A 567 24.06 6.52 28.33
CA GLN A 567 23.82 7.49 29.41
C GLN A 567 24.45 8.83 29.07
N TYR A 568 23.79 9.92 29.35
CA TYR A 568 24.37 11.26 29.24
C TYR A 568 25.20 11.55 30.47
N VAL A 569 26.50 11.74 30.26
CA VAL A 569 27.50 11.99 31.34
C VAL A 569 28.40 13.13 30.89
N SER A 570 28.50 14.18 31.68
CA SER A 570 29.43 15.31 31.48
C SER A 570 29.38 15.87 30.04
N GLY A 571 28.17 16.14 29.54
CA GLY A 571 28.00 16.73 28.21
C GLY A 571 28.02 15.74 27.03
N LYS A 572 28.29 14.45 27.28
CA LYS A 572 28.45 13.42 26.22
C LYS A 572 27.58 12.19 26.47
N TRP A 573 27.20 11.51 25.40
CA TRP A 573 26.51 10.22 25.44
C TRP A 573 27.53 9.07 25.52
N VAL A 574 27.53 8.34 26.62
CA VAL A 574 28.44 7.22 26.90
C VAL A 574 27.69 5.90 26.80
N GLN A 575 28.20 4.94 26.05
CA GLN A 575 27.59 3.62 25.94
C GLN A 575 27.70 2.85 27.26
N LYS A 576 26.60 2.36 27.75
CA LYS A 576 26.49 1.53 28.96
C LYS A 576 26.30 0.05 28.65
N ALA A 577 25.62 -0.23 27.54
CA ALA A 577 25.43 -1.61 27.10
C ALA A 577 25.28 -1.68 25.58
N LYS A 578 25.73 -2.82 25.03
CA LYS A 578 25.38 -3.32 23.71
C LYS A 578 24.84 -4.74 23.90
N LEU A 579 23.55 -4.92 23.65
CA LEU A 579 22.85 -6.20 23.79
C LEU A 579 22.78 -6.86 22.44
N SER A 580 23.20 -8.12 22.34
CA SER A 580 23.42 -8.83 21.05
C SER A 580 22.17 -9.53 20.51
N ASP A 581 21.05 -9.46 21.25
CA ASP A 581 19.80 -10.06 20.84
C ASP A 581 18.62 -9.11 21.09
N ASN A 582 17.50 -9.34 20.38
CA ASN A 582 16.30 -8.52 20.49
C ASN A 582 15.29 -9.02 21.54
N SER A 583 15.57 -10.15 22.22
CA SER A 583 14.72 -10.69 23.29
C SER A 583 14.99 -9.96 24.60
N SER A 584 16.14 -9.35 24.74
CA SER A 584 16.49 -8.51 25.90
C SER A 584 15.66 -7.25 25.92
N VAL A 585 14.66 -7.16 26.79
CA VAL A 585 13.70 -6.04 26.89
C VAL A 585 13.87 -5.22 28.17
N LYS A 586 14.92 -5.47 28.90
CA LYS A 586 15.29 -4.74 30.13
C LYS A 586 16.79 -4.74 30.33
N TYR A 587 17.30 -3.70 30.98
CA TYR A 587 18.70 -3.60 31.39
C TYR A 587 18.82 -2.74 32.67
N THR A 588 19.68 -3.18 33.59
CA THR A 588 19.92 -2.45 34.83
C THR A 588 21.29 -1.76 34.78
N ILE A 589 21.29 -0.47 34.98
CA ILE A 589 22.49 0.36 35.10
C ILE A 589 22.76 0.58 36.56
N SER A 590 23.93 0.16 37.03
CA SER A 590 24.39 0.26 38.43
C SER A 590 25.46 1.33 38.57
N GLY A 591 25.94 1.58 39.83
CA GLY A 591 26.97 2.56 40.12
C GLY A 591 26.48 4.01 40.04
N LEU A 592 25.17 4.22 40.17
CA LEU A 592 24.57 5.54 40.10
C LEU A 592 24.61 6.24 41.49
N THR A 593 24.67 7.58 41.47
CA THR A 593 24.55 8.41 42.67
C THR A 593 23.07 8.49 43.10
N PRO A 594 22.78 8.37 44.39
CA PRO A 594 21.43 8.48 44.92
C PRO A 594 20.75 9.82 44.58
N ALA A 595 19.44 9.79 44.38
CA ALA A 595 18.58 10.93 44.14
C ALA A 595 19.04 11.87 43.01
N THR A 596 19.72 11.31 42.03
CA THR A 596 20.29 12.04 40.88
C THR A 596 19.47 11.77 39.62
N SER A 597 19.25 12.84 38.83
CA SER A 597 18.57 12.75 37.53
C SER A 597 19.54 12.24 36.47
N TYR A 598 19.09 11.28 35.75
CA TYR A 598 19.83 10.65 34.65
C TYR A 598 19.04 10.69 33.36
N ARG A 599 19.74 10.99 32.27
CA ARG A 599 19.20 10.90 30.92
C ARG A 599 19.79 9.67 30.24
N PHE A 600 18.93 8.83 29.73
CA PHE A 600 19.29 7.65 28.95
C PHE A 600 18.68 7.73 27.57
N ARG A 601 19.33 7.08 26.61
CA ARG A 601 18.74 6.82 25.30
C ARG A 601 19.06 5.41 24.85
N ILE A 602 18.20 4.88 24.05
CA ILE A 602 18.34 3.55 23.45
C ILE A 602 18.11 3.65 21.96
N ARG A 603 18.79 2.83 21.20
CA ARG A 603 18.49 2.58 19.80
C ARG A 603 18.61 1.09 19.50
N ALA A 604 17.84 0.63 18.54
CA ALA A 604 17.99 -0.70 17.97
C ALA A 604 19.10 -0.71 16.94
N TYR A 605 19.74 -1.86 16.73
CA TYR A 605 20.66 -2.08 15.61
C TYR A 605 20.37 -3.45 14.96
N LYS A 606 20.74 -3.57 13.69
CA LYS A 606 20.72 -4.81 12.93
C LYS A 606 21.95 -4.87 12.04
N THR A 607 22.64 -6.00 12.04
CA THR A 607 23.70 -6.27 11.06
C THR A 607 23.09 -7.03 9.88
N ILE A 608 23.29 -6.51 8.68
CA ILE A 608 22.78 -7.05 7.42
C ILE A 608 24.00 -7.21 6.51
N GLY A 609 24.45 -8.45 6.28
CA GLY A 609 25.74 -8.72 5.69
C GLY A 609 26.87 -8.11 6.53
N VAL A 610 27.73 -7.32 5.93
CA VAL A 610 28.84 -6.62 6.60
C VAL A 610 28.43 -5.26 7.23
N ASN A 611 27.23 -4.78 6.95
CA ASN A 611 26.79 -3.45 7.36
C ASN A 611 25.89 -3.49 8.59
N THR A 612 26.19 -2.65 9.59
CA THR A 612 25.30 -2.43 10.73
C THR A 612 24.48 -1.15 10.54
N VAL A 613 23.17 -1.26 10.64
CA VAL A 613 22.23 -0.16 10.57
C VAL A 613 21.60 0.08 11.94
N TYR A 614 21.20 1.32 12.21
CA TYR A 614 20.72 1.74 13.52
C TYR A 614 19.40 2.50 13.37
N SER A 615 18.47 2.29 14.31
CA SER A 615 17.27 3.11 14.45
C SER A 615 17.61 4.52 14.96
N GLY A 616 16.63 5.38 15.02
CA GLY A 616 16.66 6.59 15.81
C GLY A 616 16.87 6.28 17.29
N TYR A 617 17.18 7.32 18.07
CA TYR A 617 17.28 7.20 19.53
C TYR A 617 15.95 7.54 20.19
N THR A 618 15.49 6.65 21.07
CA THR A 618 14.43 6.95 22.03
C THR A 618 15.07 7.30 23.37
N SER A 619 14.67 8.42 23.95
CA SER A 619 15.27 8.94 25.18
C SER A 619 14.31 8.88 26.36
N HIS A 620 14.86 8.69 27.57
CA HIS A 620 14.11 8.71 28.81
C HIS A 620 14.92 9.39 29.92
N THR A 621 14.26 10.23 30.69
CA THR A 621 14.84 10.87 31.87
C THR A 621 14.23 10.28 33.13
N THR A 622 15.03 9.91 34.08
CA THR A 622 14.58 9.30 35.32
C THR A 622 15.46 9.69 36.50
N LEU A 623 15.05 9.36 37.72
CA LEU A 623 15.77 9.59 38.94
C LEU A 623 16.19 8.24 39.53
N SER A 624 17.38 8.12 40.10
CA SER A 624 17.71 7.10 41.09
C SER A 624 16.96 7.40 42.39
N SER A 625 16.70 6.32 43.17
CA SER A 625 16.04 6.49 44.44
C SER A 625 16.92 7.26 45.44
N PRO A 626 16.37 8.07 46.33
CA PRO A 626 17.11 8.59 47.48
C PRO A 626 17.52 7.43 48.40
N VAL A 627 18.50 7.63 49.27
CA VAL A 627 18.84 6.64 50.29
C VAL A 627 17.67 6.42 51.23
N ASN A 628 17.61 5.24 51.86
CA ASN A 628 16.55 4.96 52.83
C ASN A 628 16.65 5.91 54.03
N VAL A 629 15.51 6.21 54.61
CA VAL A 629 15.46 6.97 55.85
C VAL A 629 16.07 6.12 56.98
N SER A 630 16.94 6.71 57.78
CA SER A 630 17.55 6.06 58.91
C SER A 630 17.16 6.72 60.22
N GLY A 631 17.28 6.00 61.32
CA GLY A 631 17.05 6.54 62.63
C GLY A 631 15.58 6.85 62.95
N LEU A 632 14.62 6.17 62.30
CA LEU A 632 13.19 6.30 62.62
C LEU A 632 12.95 5.78 64.04
N VAL A 633 12.56 6.68 64.93
CA VAL A 633 12.31 6.38 66.40
C VAL A 633 11.11 7.18 66.86
N CYS A 634 10.60 6.80 68.04
CA CYS A 634 9.65 7.62 68.74
C CYS A 634 10.45 8.56 69.70
N THR A 635 10.39 9.86 69.51
CA THR A 635 11.08 10.89 70.29
C THR A 635 10.22 11.39 71.44
N ALA A 636 8.92 11.41 71.30
CA ALA A 636 7.96 11.77 72.29
C ALA A 636 6.63 11.02 72.14
N ARG A 637 5.92 10.84 73.20
CA ARG A 637 4.60 10.20 73.19
C ARG A 637 3.71 10.73 74.27
N THR A 638 2.42 10.74 74.01
CA THR A 638 1.36 10.93 74.97
C THR A 638 0.34 9.80 74.90
N TYR A 639 -0.74 9.89 75.53
CA TYR A 639 -1.79 8.88 75.43
C TYR A 639 -2.54 8.93 74.10
N ASN A 640 -2.52 10.07 73.43
CA ASN A 640 -3.21 10.27 72.13
C ASN A 640 -2.29 10.77 71.05
N SER A 641 -1.00 10.78 71.26
CA SER A 641 -0.02 11.16 70.22
C SER A 641 1.31 10.45 70.34
N ILE A 642 1.97 10.31 69.16
CA ILE A 642 3.35 9.83 69.07
C ILE A 642 4.07 10.80 68.10
N THR A 643 5.22 11.34 68.62
CA THR A 643 6.13 12.07 67.76
C THR A 643 7.21 11.11 67.24
N LEU A 644 7.25 10.97 65.93
CA LEU A 644 8.30 10.22 65.26
C LEU A 644 9.42 11.18 64.84
N GLY A 645 10.64 10.73 65.03
CA GLY A 645 11.85 11.46 64.61
C GLY A 645 12.69 10.55 63.71
N TRP A 646 13.49 11.12 62.83
CA TRP A 646 14.40 10.39 61.95
C TRP A 646 15.62 11.27 61.60
N LYS A 647 16.68 10.64 61.08
CA LYS A 647 17.83 11.40 60.62
C LYS A 647 17.49 12.08 59.29
N ARG A 648 17.95 13.34 59.11
CA ARG A 648 17.80 14.09 57.87
C ARG A 648 18.40 13.30 56.70
N ASN A 649 17.64 13.15 55.62
CA ASN A 649 18.11 12.58 54.40
C ASN A 649 18.44 13.70 53.38
N SER A 650 19.73 13.97 53.22
CA SER A 650 20.21 15.05 52.33
C SER A 650 19.89 14.81 50.87
N THR A 651 19.68 13.55 50.48
CA THR A 651 19.36 13.17 49.10
C THR A 651 17.87 13.36 48.76
N ALA A 652 17.01 13.57 49.74
CA ALA A 652 15.57 13.65 49.54
C ALA A 652 15.07 15.08 49.26
N THR A 653 13.93 15.21 48.62
CA THR A 653 13.08 16.40 48.59
C THR A 653 12.21 16.43 49.86
N GLY A 654 11.74 15.27 50.31
CA GLY A 654 10.87 15.14 51.45
C GLY A 654 10.61 13.66 51.82
N TYR A 655 9.57 13.47 52.65
CA TYR A 655 9.25 12.14 53.15
C TYR A 655 7.76 11.82 53.03
N LYS A 656 7.47 10.55 52.83
CA LYS A 656 6.13 9.97 52.93
C LYS A 656 6.07 9.09 54.17
N LEU A 657 5.19 9.45 55.09
CA LEU A 657 4.96 8.72 56.34
C LEU A 657 3.62 8.01 56.26
N GLU A 658 3.61 6.75 56.65
CA GLU A 658 2.42 5.90 56.62
C GLU A 658 2.27 5.15 57.95
N GLN A 659 1.04 4.96 58.42
CA GLN A 659 0.62 4.17 59.54
C GLN A 659 -0.07 2.89 59.06
N TYR A 660 0.10 1.81 59.78
CA TYR A 660 -0.58 0.54 59.50
C TYR A 660 -1.92 0.51 60.25
N GLU A 661 -3.02 0.54 59.53
CA GLU A 661 -4.39 0.57 60.05
C GLU A 661 -5.28 -0.38 59.27
N GLY A 662 -6.15 -1.14 59.93
CA GLY A 662 -7.13 -2.00 59.28
C GLY A 662 -6.52 -2.99 58.28
N GLY A 663 -5.32 -3.52 58.52
CA GLY A 663 -4.65 -4.42 57.57
C GLY A 663 -3.88 -3.74 56.45
N LYS A 664 -3.94 -2.40 56.34
CA LYS A 664 -3.38 -1.62 55.23
C LYS A 664 -2.42 -0.53 55.71
N TRP A 665 -1.53 -0.10 54.82
CA TRP A 665 -0.68 1.06 55.07
C TRP A 665 -1.39 2.32 54.55
N VAL A 666 -1.71 3.25 55.45
CA VAL A 666 -2.39 4.52 55.18
C VAL A 666 -1.38 5.66 55.29
N GLN A 667 -1.34 6.52 54.28
CA GLN A 667 -0.51 7.74 54.31
C GLN A 667 -1.07 8.72 55.33
N ILE A 668 -0.26 9.06 56.38
CA ILE A 668 -0.63 10.05 57.38
C ILE A 668 0.04 11.40 57.21
N ALA A 669 1.15 11.43 56.40
CA ALA A 669 1.79 12.70 56.06
C ALA A 669 2.61 12.59 54.77
N LEU A 670 2.55 13.67 53.97
CA LEU A 670 3.50 13.97 52.89
C LEU A 670 4.29 15.23 53.29
N ILE A 671 5.52 15.04 53.68
CA ILE A 671 6.41 16.08 54.23
C ILE A 671 7.24 16.62 53.07
N LYS A 672 6.97 17.85 52.61
CA LYS A 672 7.56 18.46 51.43
C LYS A 672 8.99 18.99 51.60
N SER A 673 9.59 18.87 52.80
CA SER A 673 10.94 19.32 53.08
C SER A 673 11.79 18.23 53.75
N ASN A 674 13.00 18.04 53.22
CA ASN A 674 13.96 17.12 53.84
C ASN A 674 14.58 17.68 55.14
N LYS A 675 14.38 18.97 55.45
CA LYS A 675 14.81 19.59 56.72
C LYS A 675 13.88 19.20 57.88
N THR A 676 12.63 18.85 57.60
CA THR A 676 11.68 18.36 58.62
C THR A 676 12.03 16.92 59.00
N THR A 677 12.48 16.70 60.20
CA THR A 677 12.96 15.41 60.69
C THR A 677 12.09 14.82 61.77
N SER A 678 10.93 15.41 62.03
CA SER A 678 9.95 14.87 62.97
C SER A 678 8.53 15.12 62.52
N TYR A 679 7.61 14.29 63.01
CA TYR A 679 6.19 14.44 62.75
C TYR A 679 5.39 13.93 63.94
N LYS A 680 4.43 14.73 64.41
CA LYS A 680 3.54 14.37 65.51
C LYS A 680 2.25 13.76 64.93
N VAL A 681 2.04 12.51 65.21
CA VAL A 681 0.80 11.78 64.92
C VAL A 681 -0.13 11.96 66.13
N THR A 682 -1.35 12.45 65.83
CA THR A 682 -2.36 12.73 66.88
C THR A 682 -3.60 11.83 66.65
N GLY A 683 -4.57 11.91 67.55
CA GLY A 683 -5.80 11.11 67.51
C GLY A 683 -5.61 9.62 67.84
N LEU A 684 -4.51 9.27 68.46
CA LEU A 684 -4.19 7.88 68.73
C LEU A 684 -4.93 7.36 69.97
N THR A 685 -5.23 6.06 70.00
CA THR A 685 -5.79 5.38 71.13
C THR A 685 -4.70 5.14 72.19
N ALA A 686 -5.01 5.39 73.49
CA ALA A 686 -4.07 5.21 74.58
C ALA A 686 -3.62 3.75 74.70
N ALA A 687 -2.35 3.55 75.11
CA ALA A 687 -1.77 2.24 75.37
C ALA A 687 -1.86 1.22 74.21
N THR A 688 -1.86 1.71 73.04
CA THR A 688 -2.04 0.91 71.80
C THR A 688 -0.74 0.81 71.03
N GLY A 689 -0.46 -0.35 70.45
CA GLY A 689 0.67 -0.61 69.59
C GLY A 689 0.45 -0.05 68.19
N TYR A 690 1.39 0.73 67.67
CA TYR A 690 1.36 1.30 66.39
C TYR A 690 2.56 0.87 65.54
N LYS A 691 2.33 0.73 64.27
CA LYS A 691 3.35 0.40 63.27
C LYS A 691 3.37 1.50 62.24
N PHE A 692 4.52 2.14 62.08
CA PHE A 692 4.76 3.20 61.14
C PHE A 692 5.82 2.78 60.13
N ARG A 693 5.77 3.34 58.93
CA ARG A 693 6.88 3.30 57.99
C ARG A 693 7.06 4.65 57.32
N ILE A 694 8.29 4.95 57.01
CA ILE A 694 8.69 6.17 56.31
C ILE A 694 9.55 5.82 55.11
N ARG A 695 9.39 6.55 54.06
CA ARG A 695 10.33 6.56 52.96
C ARG A 695 10.65 7.98 52.53
N ALA A 696 11.84 8.17 52.01
CA ALA A 696 12.23 9.40 51.36
C ALA A 696 11.69 9.47 49.92
N TYR A 697 11.42 10.63 49.41
CA TYR A 697 11.21 10.86 48.00
C TYR A 697 12.07 11.99 47.48
N LYS A 698 12.44 11.90 46.18
CA LYS A 698 13.08 12.96 45.40
C LYS A 698 12.20 13.29 44.24
N SER A 699 11.89 14.58 44.05
CA SER A 699 11.17 15.07 42.87
C SER A 699 12.08 15.96 42.06
N SER A 700 12.00 15.83 40.73
CA SER A 700 12.67 16.69 39.76
C SER A 700 11.78 16.77 38.51
N GLY A 701 11.23 17.93 38.22
CA GLY A 701 10.16 18.10 37.26
C GLY A 701 8.96 17.21 37.58
N SER A 702 8.44 16.49 36.59
CA SER A 702 7.32 15.54 36.78
C SER A 702 7.74 14.18 37.37
N VAL A 703 9.03 13.89 37.51
CA VAL A 703 9.52 12.59 37.95
C VAL A 703 9.71 12.58 39.46
N THR A 704 9.12 11.60 40.15
CA THR A 704 9.34 11.33 41.58
C THR A 704 9.89 9.93 41.76
N ALA A 705 10.98 9.82 42.50
CA ALA A 705 11.59 8.57 42.93
C ALA A 705 11.47 8.41 44.44
N HIS A 706 11.23 7.20 44.93
CA HIS A 706 11.08 6.87 46.32
C HIS A 706 12.20 5.92 46.80
N SER A 707 12.63 6.06 48.03
CA SER A 707 13.46 5.06 48.71
C SER A 707 12.64 3.83 49.12
N GLY A 708 13.31 2.81 49.58
CA GLY A 708 12.68 1.76 50.36
C GLY A 708 12.09 2.32 51.69
N TYR A 709 11.21 1.57 52.28
CA TYR A 709 10.60 1.91 53.56
C TYR A 709 11.50 1.54 54.72
N THR A 710 11.55 2.41 55.72
CA THR A 710 12.03 2.11 57.06
C THR A 710 10.83 1.98 57.97
N THR A 711 10.70 0.87 58.69
CA THR A 711 9.55 0.57 59.54
C THR A 711 9.91 0.68 61.03
N TYR A 712 9.00 1.17 61.82
CA TYR A 712 9.15 1.30 63.24
C TYR A 712 7.86 0.91 63.98
N ARG A 713 8.00 0.20 65.07
CA ARG A 713 6.90 -0.18 65.96
C ARG A 713 7.08 0.48 67.29
N THR A 714 6.02 1.06 67.76
CA THR A 714 6.04 1.75 69.12
C THR A 714 4.67 1.68 69.74
N LEU A 715 4.57 2.17 71.01
CA LEU A 715 3.34 2.23 71.77
C LEU A 715 3.00 3.69 72.03
N SER A 716 1.72 4.08 72.03
CA SER A 716 1.23 5.25 72.69
C SER A 716 1.33 5.10 74.26
N SER A 717 1.36 6.20 74.92
CA SER A 717 1.35 6.14 76.44
C SER A 717 -0.04 5.74 76.94
N PRO A 718 -0.08 5.05 78.08
CA PRO A 718 -1.34 4.94 78.76
C PRO A 718 -1.76 6.35 79.27
N THR A 719 -3.04 6.53 79.56
CA THR A 719 -3.54 7.78 80.17
C THR A 719 -2.88 8.04 81.50
N ASN A 720 -2.82 9.32 81.89
CA ASN A 720 -2.25 9.69 83.19
C ASN A 720 -3.08 9.10 84.29
N VAL A 721 -2.42 8.87 85.40
CA VAL A 721 -3.08 8.45 86.66
C VAL A 721 -3.95 9.58 87.22
N THR A 722 -5.22 9.28 87.48
CA THR A 722 -6.18 10.27 88.02
C THR A 722 -6.52 9.92 89.46
N SER A 723 -7.05 10.90 90.21
CA SER A 723 -7.47 10.76 91.63
C SER A 723 -6.36 10.25 92.51
N PHE A 724 -5.12 10.67 92.22
CA PHE A 724 -3.94 10.34 93.07
C PHE A 724 -3.99 11.11 94.39
N LYS A 725 -4.24 10.42 95.49
CA LYS A 725 -4.42 11.01 96.83
C LYS A 725 -3.91 10.11 97.96
N ALA A 726 -3.67 10.67 99.07
CA ALA A 726 -3.38 9.91 100.29
C ALA A 726 -4.73 9.39 100.76
N THR A 727 -4.85 8.07 100.95
CA THR A 727 -6.05 7.41 101.44
C THR A 727 -5.94 7.03 102.96
N LYS A 728 -4.67 6.78 103.43
CA LYS A 728 -4.37 6.57 104.90
C LYS A 728 -3.02 7.20 105.22
N ARG A 729 -2.89 7.67 106.32
CA ARG A 729 -1.66 8.29 106.92
C ARG A 729 -1.41 7.83 108.34
N SER A 730 -0.19 7.42 108.66
CA SER A 730 0.31 7.21 109.97
C SER A 730 1.56 8.05 110.22
N GLY A 731 2.12 8.03 111.44
CA GLY A 731 3.37 8.70 111.72
C GLY A 731 4.57 8.22 110.87
N THR A 732 4.55 6.93 110.43
CA THR A 732 5.67 6.30 109.69
C THR A 732 5.30 5.75 108.33
N SER A 733 4.05 5.93 107.90
CA SER A 733 3.61 5.48 106.51
C SER A 733 2.53 6.33 105.95
N VAL A 734 2.46 6.29 104.66
CA VAL A 734 1.39 6.87 103.85
C VAL A 734 0.91 5.85 102.86
N THR A 735 -0.42 5.59 102.80
CA THR A 735 -1.05 4.81 101.75
C THR A 735 -1.55 5.76 100.70
N LEU A 736 -1.02 5.65 99.48
CA LEU A 736 -1.39 6.39 98.32
C LEU A 736 -2.37 5.58 97.48
N GLY A 737 -3.49 6.17 97.13
CA GLY A 737 -4.50 5.56 96.32
C GLY A 737 -4.77 6.38 95.04
N TRP A 738 -5.27 5.73 94.00
CA TRP A 738 -5.59 6.32 92.74
C TRP A 738 -6.73 5.59 92.00
N ARG A 739 -7.29 6.16 91.01
CA ARG A 739 -8.34 5.53 90.15
C ARG A 739 -7.70 4.51 89.24
N LYS A 740 -8.32 3.34 89.06
CA LYS A 740 -7.94 2.27 88.17
C LYS A 740 -7.76 2.86 86.74
N ASN A 741 -6.59 2.67 86.14
CA ASN A 741 -6.32 3.05 84.79
C ASN A 741 -6.47 1.86 83.86
N THR A 742 -7.57 1.81 83.18
CA THR A 742 -7.91 0.70 82.22
C THR A 742 -6.92 0.54 81.08
N THR A 743 -6.20 1.60 80.71
CA THR A 743 -5.20 1.59 79.65
C THR A 743 -3.84 1.04 80.13
N ALA A 744 -3.61 0.92 81.36
CA ALA A 744 -2.29 0.54 81.93
C ALA A 744 -2.10 -0.99 82.18
N THR A 745 -0.84 -1.45 82.10
CA THR A 745 -0.45 -2.75 82.64
C THR A 745 -0.17 -2.64 84.17
N GLY A 746 0.26 -1.48 84.68
CA GLY A 746 0.61 -1.23 86.05
C GLY A 746 1.05 0.21 86.23
N TYR A 747 1.65 0.45 87.44
CA TYR A 747 2.05 1.79 87.86
C TYR A 747 3.48 1.81 88.37
N LYS A 748 4.15 2.97 88.23
CA LYS A 748 5.43 3.25 88.87
C LYS A 748 5.25 4.43 89.83
N LEU A 749 5.58 4.22 91.16
CA LEU A 749 5.51 5.21 92.19
C LEU A 749 6.95 5.65 92.54
N GLU A 750 7.15 6.94 92.59
CA GLU A 750 8.42 7.53 92.90
C GLU A 750 8.24 8.55 94.09
N GLN A 751 9.21 8.63 94.92
CA GLN A 751 9.31 9.61 95.99
C GLN A 751 10.45 10.59 95.77
N TYR A 752 10.25 11.84 96.04
CA TYR A 752 11.33 12.85 95.95
C TYR A 752 12.21 12.73 97.18
N LYS A 753 13.49 12.37 96.99
CA LYS A 753 14.51 12.25 98.03
C LYS A 753 15.83 12.86 97.58
N ASN A 754 16.44 13.66 98.46
CA ASN A 754 17.77 14.25 98.26
C ASN A 754 17.89 14.93 96.92
N GLY A 755 16.94 15.78 96.53
CA GLY A 755 16.96 16.50 95.27
C GLY A 755 16.57 15.66 94.04
N LYS A 756 16.28 14.37 94.20
CA LYS A 756 15.99 13.43 93.01
C LYS A 756 14.72 12.62 93.28
N TRP A 757 14.09 12.23 92.18
CA TRP A 757 12.99 11.29 92.22
C TRP A 757 13.53 9.85 92.20
N VAL A 758 13.16 9.08 93.23
CA VAL A 758 13.61 7.71 93.49
C VAL A 758 12.40 6.79 93.35
N GLN A 759 12.52 5.72 92.55
CA GLN A 759 11.47 4.71 92.45
C GLN A 759 11.24 4.01 93.73
N THR A 760 10.02 4.08 94.25
CA THR A 760 9.57 3.45 95.50
C THR A 760 8.89 2.13 95.30
N ALA A 761 8.09 2.05 94.27
CA ALA A 761 7.41 0.80 93.95
C ALA A 761 7.10 0.67 92.36
N VAL A 762 7.13 -0.56 91.85
CA VAL A 762 6.53 -0.96 90.61
C VAL A 762 5.32 -1.85 90.99
N ILE A 763 4.16 -1.35 90.63
CA ILE A 763 2.90 -2.03 90.92
C ILE A 763 2.42 -2.74 89.68
N SER A 764 2.53 -4.06 89.59
CA SER A 764 2.04 -4.90 88.50
C SER A 764 0.54 -5.09 88.60
N GLY A 765 -0.14 -5.08 87.46
CA GLY A 765 -1.59 -5.17 87.38
C GLY A 765 -2.30 -3.81 87.58
N ASN A 766 -3.13 -3.46 86.64
CA ASN A 766 -3.87 -2.17 86.65
C ASN A 766 -5.01 -2.16 87.72
N LYS A 767 -5.35 -3.34 88.22
CA LYS A 767 -6.34 -3.47 89.31
C LYS A 767 -5.75 -3.04 90.69
N ASN A 768 -4.42 -3.07 90.87
CA ASN A 768 -3.75 -2.66 92.11
C ASN A 768 -3.66 -1.12 92.16
N VAL A 769 -4.56 -0.49 92.88
CA VAL A 769 -4.82 0.97 92.87
C VAL A 769 -4.37 1.66 94.19
N SER A 770 -3.58 1.00 94.94
CA SER A 770 -3.00 1.57 96.16
C SER A 770 -1.60 1.03 96.43
N CYS A 771 -0.83 1.78 97.15
CA CYS A 771 0.51 1.39 97.66
C CYS A 771 0.82 2.12 98.92
N THR A 772 1.26 1.38 99.95
CA THR A 772 1.71 1.93 101.24
C THR A 772 3.23 2.14 101.20
N VAL A 773 3.65 3.34 101.46
CA VAL A 773 5.05 3.72 101.67
C VAL A 773 5.31 3.81 103.14
N SER A 774 6.18 2.98 103.60
CA SER A 774 6.55 2.88 105.01
C SER A 774 7.95 3.42 105.31
N LYS A 775 8.39 3.40 106.48
CA LYS A 775 9.68 3.90 106.97
C LYS A 775 9.86 5.41 106.68
N LEU A 776 8.81 6.16 106.87
CA LEU A 776 8.77 7.59 106.77
C LEU A 776 8.97 8.23 108.17
N ARG A 777 9.43 9.49 108.25
CA ARG A 777 9.52 10.25 109.48
C ARG A 777 8.19 10.87 109.80
N ARG A 778 7.84 10.97 111.12
CA ARG A 778 6.59 11.61 111.63
C ARG A 778 6.58 13.10 111.28
N ASN A 779 5.36 13.64 111.05
CA ASN A 779 5.13 15.07 110.85
C ASN A 779 5.99 15.67 109.67
N THR A 780 6.37 14.88 108.72
CA THR A 780 7.29 15.27 107.62
C THR A 780 6.57 15.32 106.35
N ALA A 781 6.81 16.39 105.52
CA ALA A 781 6.25 16.55 104.19
C ALA A 781 7.04 15.71 103.19
N TYR A 782 6.33 14.96 102.40
CA TYR A 782 6.85 14.12 101.28
C TYR A 782 6.17 14.43 100.00
N ARG A 783 6.96 14.42 98.97
CA ARG A 783 6.45 14.54 97.57
C ARG A 783 6.51 13.18 96.91
N PHE A 784 5.37 12.77 96.29
CA PHE A 784 5.29 11.57 95.54
C PHE A 784 4.81 11.92 94.12
N ARG A 785 5.19 11.10 93.15
CA ARG A 785 4.63 11.09 91.80
C ARG A 785 4.39 9.68 91.40
N ILE A 786 3.35 9.52 90.64
CA ILE A 786 2.95 8.25 90.03
C ILE A 786 2.74 8.41 88.48
N ARG A 787 3.13 7.41 87.80
CA ARG A 787 2.74 7.25 86.40
C ARG A 787 2.28 5.84 86.10
N SER A 788 1.39 5.69 85.12
CA SER A 788 1.00 4.41 84.58
C SER A 788 2.03 3.93 83.55
N TYR A 789 2.10 2.60 83.34
CA TYR A 789 2.88 2.03 82.27
C TYR A 789 2.06 0.97 81.56
N LYS A 790 2.37 0.79 80.21
CA LYS A 790 1.83 -0.27 79.40
C LYS A 790 2.97 -1.05 78.76
N THR A 791 2.91 -2.36 78.88
CA THR A 791 3.87 -3.25 78.24
C THR A 791 3.11 -4.12 77.23
N ILE A 792 3.55 -4.10 75.99
CA ILE A 792 3.04 -4.92 74.85
C ILE A 792 4.26 -5.47 74.11
N SER A 793 4.32 -6.79 73.90
CA SER A 793 5.39 -7.47 73.16
C SER A 793 6.80 -6.97 73.58
N GLY A 794 7.08 -6.94 74.90
CA GLY A 794 8.38 -6.53 75.43
C GLY A 794 8.68 -5.03 75.45
N LYS A 795 7.84 -4.21 74.79
CA LYS A 795 8.04 -2.72 74.83
C LYS A 795 7.17 -2.07 75.87
N THR A 796 7.76 -1.19 76.62
CA THR A 796 7.05 -0.44 77.67
C THR A 796 6.97 1.04 77.34
N SER A 797 5.78 1.61 77.50
CA SER A 797 5.55 3.03 77.48
C SER A 797 4.97 3.53 78.79
N HIS A 798 5.24 4.80 79.15
CA HIS A 798 4.81 5.41 80.34
C HIS A 798 3.93 6.63 80.15
N SER A 799 2.98 6.90 81.05
CA SER A 799 2.26 8.16 81.05
C SER A 799 3.08 9.31 81.53
N GLY A 800 2.55 10.50 81.50
CA GLY A 800 3.04 11.62 82.32
C GLY A 800 2.88 11.27 83.74
N TYR A 801 3.57 12.04 84.59
CA TYR A 801 3.49 11.91 86.04
C TYR A 801 2.29 12.71 86.57
N THR A 802 1.62 12.16 87.55
CA THR A 802 0.69 12.85 88.48
C THR A 802 1.37 12.96 89.85
N TYR A 803 1.28 14.13 90.47
CA TYR A 803 2.02 14.50 91.64
C TYR A 803 1.13 14.67 92.90
N ILE A 804 1.66 14.41 94.08
CA ILE A 804 1.02 14.71 95.35
C ILE A 804 2.06 15.14 96.37
N ASN A 805 1.70 16.12 97.17
CA ASN A 805 2.42 16.47 98.32
C ASN A 805 1.57 15.96 99.52
N VAL A 806 2.20 15.26 100.54
CA VAL A 806 1.48 14.72 101.64
C VAL A 806 2.39 14.77 102.85
N ARG A 807 1.81 15.11 103.99
CA ARG A 807 2.50 15.11 105.27
C ARG A 807 2.05 13.90 106.09
N THR A 808 3.01 13.14 106.69
CA THR A 808 2.73 12.05 107.65
C THR A 808 2.04 12.62 108.91
N ALA A 809 1.32 11.77 109.59
CA ALA A 809 0.71 12.16 110.87
C ALA A 809 1.75 12.54 111.87
N LYS A 810 1.36 13.35 112.90
CA LYS A 810 2.18 13.71 114.05
C LYS A 810 2.55 12.50 114.86
#